data_aa2fdc5264a5a23eae298158d287e396
#
_entry.id   aa2fdc5264a5a23eae298158d287e396
#
_cell.length_a   1.000
_cell.length_b   1.000
_cell.length_c   1.000
_cell.angle_alpha   90.00
_cell.angle_beta   90.00
_cell.angle_gamma   90.00
#
_symmetry.space_group_name_H-M   'P 1'
#
loop_
_entity.id
_entity.type
_entity.pdbx_description
1 polymer ?
#
loop_
_entity_poly.entity_id
_entity_poly.type
_entity_poly.pdbx_seq_one_letter_code
_entity_poly.pdbx_strand_id
1 'polypeptide(L)'
;MRSLILRLAAIAGALTGAGVAPGLADGAPPTLTPSIVGEPPQGGGVLRFPQAVAVSPGGGTVFVGDQNSSVVQAFAPDGTPKFSVGFHASRREPGRLGVVGGVATDRTGHLYVLDAENERVQVFSAADGHFLTQFGDGSVFNLLGGNPETIGGGRSASGLAVAQPPGGAPVVYVADQGNDRVERFALDPGTLLPTAAPQLSPASVDLLAPQGIALDPGATRVYVADDDHHRVLVLDPATLALVGSVGTFGSGPGQLQNPYDVAVDSHDPAQLYVADNQNHRVDVFDAFSLGFLGTFGHQGYGPGVGNVAVVRSVGALTDTPGGGIDVADTANDRIQAFDSGGTVTAAWGLSGRGPGYATDPRGVAIGADGAIAVADAFDERIGLFAPDGTWVGLRGQVSASTGFATEGSNPGQFNLPAGVAYDAGGNLWVADTANNRVQQIGPDGTVLSITSVAGAAAVAPAAAGTYVASRTGGTVVLRAPDGSLSTVQSGLAQPVAVAVAPGGGAVYVADDTSVRDTVTGTLIAGPGGSTTWDHPAGLAVGPDGTLYVSERRPATADGARVLRGTPSSPTTFAWDTVAGEGAGVGQVVKPGGLGVSPDGTTLVVADTGNDRVVRFDAAGHAPPATATLRAGVEGIDRGTLLSDLPGIACATDCRQRFGTGRVVTLVAKPAAGSVIAGWSGACAGAGTAPTCAVTMDTDHDTAVRFAAAPPPPVAPPVTAPAPTPAPPVVLRSVRLDTHTLRAARRADVRRRVRARRATRAHATVVLSRPATLTVMVQQGRPGRRAGSSCVAVTRANRRRTRCTRFVTIPRRRTLAAGAATVRFTVTATFGTSAKALAPGSYRLALLALDSNGNRVGPRTVSFRVAR
;
A
#
# COMPACT_ATOMS: atom_id res chain seq x y z
N MET A 1 -7.26 71.54 -39.36
CA MET A 1 -6.09 72.33 -39.70
C MET A 1 -4.99 71.81 -38.82
N ARG A 2 -4.25 70.91 -39.33
CA ARG A 2 -2.91 71.00 -39.93
C ARG A 2 -1.95 71.87 -39.14
N SER A 3 -0.91 71.22 -38.72
CA SER A 3 0.45 71.67 -38.54
C SER A 3 0.89 72.15 -37.16
N LEU A 4 1.63 71.32 -36.44
CA LEU A 4 3.04 71.65 -36.22
C LEU A 4 3.79 70.33 -35.84
N ILE A 5 4.59 69.85 -36.85
CA ILE A 5 5.63 68.89 -36.77
C ILE A 5 6.96 69.66 -36.63
N LEU A 6 7.91 69.01 -35.95
CA LEU A 6 9.38 69.21 -35.89
C LEU A 6 9.90 70.43 -35.03
N ARG A 7 10.65 70.03 -34.05
CA ARG A 7 12.10 70.12 -33.82
C ARG A 7 12.40 69.99 -32.35
N LEU A 8 13.09 68.98 -31.95
CA LEU A 8 14.45 69.21 -31.40
C LEU A 8 15.19 67.85 -31.30
N ALA A 9 16.19 67.76 -32.13
CA ALA A 9 17.21 66.71 -32.06
C ALA A 9 18.36 67.15 -31.16
N ALA A 10 19.04 66.19 -30.58
CA ALA A 10 20.36 66.16 -30.04
C ALA A 10 20.71 66.98 -28.77
N ILE A 11 20.83 66.31 -27.65
CA ILE A 11 22.04 66.33 -26.82
C ILE A 11 22.37 64.90 -26.42
N ALA A 12 23.47 64.35 -26.96
CA ALA A 12 24.12 63.15 -26.48
C ALA A 12 24.91 63.47 -25.21
N GLY A 13 24.74 62.70 -24.17
CA GLY A 13 25.54 62.77 -22.94
C GLY A 13 25.41 61.50 -22.14
N ALA A 14 26.49 60.71 -22.17
CA ALA A 14 26.66 59.43 -21.54
C ALA A 14 26.29 59.41 -20.04
N LEU A 15 25.46 58.42 -19.61
CA LEU A 15 25.49 57.87 -18.28
C LEU A 15 25.27 56.37 -18.40
N THR A 16 26.25 55.64 -17.99
CA THR A 16 26.38 54.18 -17.93
C THR A 16 25.43 53.59 -16.86
N GLY A 17 24.71 52.49 -17.21
CA GLY A 17 24.44 51.42 -16.30
C GLY A 17 23.15 51.49 -15.48
N ALA A 18 21.99 51.18 -16.09
CA ALA A 18 20.89 50.50 -15.41
C ALA A 18 20.19 49.61 -16.45
N GLY A 19 20.19 48.31 -16.18
CA GLY A 19 19.57 47.29 -17.08
C GLY A 19 18.12 47.63 -17.32
N VAL A 20 17.79 47.88 -18.57
CA VAL A 20 16.40 47.94 -19.06
C VAL A 20 15.91 46.47 -19.11
N ALA A 21 14.88 46.19 -18.33
CA ALA A 21 14.12 44.95 -18.50
C ALA A 21 13.65 44.85 -19.97
N PRO A 22 13.73 43.69 -20.62
CA PRO A 22 13.22 43.56 -21.98
C PRO A 22 11.71 43.84 -21.96
N GLY A 23 11.30 44.78 -22.79
CA GLY A 23 9.91 45.09 -23.04
C GLY A 23 9.14 43.85 -23.48
N LEU A 24 7.94 43.70 -22.94
CA LEU A 24 6.96 42.70 -23.37
C LEU A 24 6.78 42.81 -24.89
N ALA A 25 7.29 41.82 -25.61
CA ALA A 25 6.96 41.63 -27.02
C ALA A 25 5.48 41.13 -27.05
N ASP A 26 4.67 41.79 -27.88
CA ASP A 26 3.32 41.35 -28.29
C ASP A 26 3.45 40.00 -29.05
N GLY A 27 3.80 38.93 -28.36
CA GLY A 27 3.85 37.55 -28.85
C GLY A 27 2.72 36.75 -28.22
N ALA A 28 2.08 35.90 -28.98
CA ALA A 28 1.20 34.88 -28.42
C ALA A 28 1.91 34.16 -27.27
N PRO A 29 1.20 33.84 -26.16
CA PRO A 29 1.80 33.17 -25.02
C PRO A 29 2.47 31.86 -25.48
N PRO A 30 3.65 31.48 -24.89
CA PRO A 30 4.39 30.32 -25.34
C PRO A 30 3.54 29.04 -25.23
N THR A 31 3.61 28.21 -26.26
CA THR A 31 3.00 26.88 -26.24
C THR A 31 3.76 26.03 -25.22
N LEU A 32 3.05 25.40 -24.28
CA LEU A 32 3.62 24.52 -23.28
C LEU A 32 3.58 23.05 -23.74
N THR A 33 4.70 22.32 -23.61
CA THR A 33 4.81 20.91 -23.96
C THR A 33 4.73 20.06 -22.68
N PRO A 34 3.74 19.17 -22.53
CA PRO A 34 3.58 18.37 -21.32
C PRO A 34 4.51 17.15 -21.28
N SER A 35 4.97 16.81 -20.07
CA SER A 35 5.67 15.55 -19.73
C SER A 35 5.26 15.11 -18.31
N ILE A 36 5.57 13.88 -17.93
CA ILE A 36 5.15 13.31 -16.64
C ILE A 36 6.38 13.02 -15.77
N VAL A 37 6.26 13.35 -14.48
CA VAL A 37 7.27 13.14 -13.44
C VAL A 37 6.65 12.28 -12.34
N GLY A 38 7.36 11.26 -11.87
CA GLY A 38 6.90 10.42 -10.77
C GLY A 38 5.75 9.48 -11.14
N GLU A 39 5.53 9.23 -12.43
CA GLU A 39 4.55 8.25 -12.89
C GLU A 39 5.05 6.83 -12.58
N PRO A 40 4.20 5.96 -11.99
CA PRO A 40 4.50 4.53 -11.97
C PRO A 40 4.66 4.02 -13.40
N PRO A 41 5.49 3.00 -13.64
CA PRO A 41 5.69 2.43 -14.98
C PRO A 41 4.34 2.10 -15.61
N GLN A 42 4.05 2.67 -16.79
CA GLN A 42 2.81 2.39 -17.51
C GLN A 42 2.72 0.90 -17.84
N GLY A 43 1.68 0.22 -17.34
CA GLY A 43 1.44 -1.20 -17.56
C GLY A 43 2.14 -2.12 -16.55
N GLY A 44 2.63 -1.63 -15.42
CA GLY A 44 3.64 -2.35 -14.67
C GLY A 44 3.35 -2.79 -13.25
N GLY A 45 2.16 -3.29 -12.89
CA GLY A 45 2.03 -4.07 -11.65
C GLY A 45 2.14 -3.27 -10.33
N VAL A 46 2.00 -1.97 -10.39
CA VAL A 46 1.91 -1.12 -9.19
C VAL A 46 0.50 -1.20 -8.63
N LEU A 47 0.37 -1.67 -7.41
CA LEU A 47 -0.90 -1.76 -6.70
C LEU A 47 -0.96 -0.69 -5.60
N ARG A 48 -2.13 -0.06 -5.47
CA ARG A 48 -2.39 1.03 -4.53
C ARG A 48 -3.70 0.80 -3.82
N PHE A 49 -3.74 -0.10 -2.90
CA PHE A 49 -4.96 -0.53 -2.24
C PHE A 49 -5.76 -1.56 -3.04
N PRO A 50 -5.17 -2.73 -3.38
CA PRO A 50 -5.89 -3.81 -4.04
C PRO A 50 -7.00 -4.32 -3.12
N GLN A 51 -8.24 -4.38 -3.62
CA GLN A 51 -9.40 -4.80 -2.81
C GLN A 51 -10.29 -5.84 -3.45
N ALA A 52 -10.09 -6.16 -4.71
CA ALA A 52 -10.85 -7.19 -5.43
C ALA A 52 -9.90 -8.05 -6.27
N VAL A 53 -10.09 -9.36 -6.25
CA VAL A 53 -9.28 -10.30 -7.03
C VAL A 53 -10.19 -11.29 -7.74
N ALA A 54 -9.97 -11.50 -9.04
CA ALA A 54 -10.59 -12.59 -9.79
C ALA A 54 -9.57 -13.29 -10.67
N VAL A 55 -9.73 -14.60 -10.83
CA VAL A 55 -8.87 -15.42 -11.70
C VAL A 55 -9.68 -15.86 -12.91
N SER A 56 -9.10 -15.73 -14.11
CA SER A 56 -9.76 -16.22 -15.32
C SER A 56 -9.93 -17.74 -15.29
N PRO A 57 -11.02 -18.28 -15.87
CA PRO A 57 -11.13 -19.71 -16.09
C PRO A 57 -9.89 -20.24 -16.82
N GLY A 58 -9.26 -21.30 -16.29
CA GLY A 58 -7.96 -21.79 -16.78
C GLY A 58 -6.73 -21.19 -16.10
N GLY A 59 -6.91 -20.29 -15.13
CA GLY A 59 -5.83 -19.78 -14.30
C GLY A 59 -4.82 -18.85 -15.00
N GLY A 60 -5.04 -18.51 -16.27
CA GLY A 60 -4.04 -17.79 -17.09
C GLY A 60 -3.94 -16.29 -16.85
N THR A 61 -4.89 -15.68 -16.12
CA THR A 61 -4.90 -14.24 -15.83
C THR A 61 -5.52 -13.98 -14.48
N VAL A 62 -4.84 -13.19 -13.66
CA VAL A 62 -5.33 -12.66 -12.37
C VAL A 62 -5.71 -11.19 -12.58
N PHE A 63 -6.95 -10.85 -12.30
CA PHE A 63 -7.47 -9.49 -12.36
C PHE A 63 -7.52 -8.91 -10.96
N VAL A 64 -6.95 -7.74 -10.76
CA VAL A 64 -6.89 -7.07 -9.47
C VAL A 64 -7.58 -5.71 -9.59
N GLY A 65 -8.65 -5.52 -8.85
CA GLY A 65 -9.30 -4.23 -8.68
C GLY A 65 -8.51 -3.37 -7.71
N ASP A 66 -7.96 -2.28 -8.20
CA ASP A 66 -7.14 -1.34 -7.45
C ASP A 66 -7.95 -0.08 -7.16
N GLN A 67 -8.40 0.05 -5.92
CA GLN A 67 -9.34 1.10 -5.52
C GLN A 67 -8.78 2.51 -5.70
N ASN A 68 -7.55 2.74 -5.27
CA ASN A 68 -6.98 4.09 -5.31
C ASN A 68 -6.54 4.52 -6.71
N SER A 69 -6.29 3.55 -7.60
CA SER A 69 -5.96 3.84 -9.00
C SER A 69 -7.20 3.84 -9.90
N SER A 70 -8.37 3.41 -9.40
CA SER A 70 -9.62 3.31 -10.18
C SER A 70 -9.46 2.51 -11.47
N VAL A 71 -8.67 1.44 -11.42
CA VAL A 71 -8.39 0.53 -12.54
C VAL A 71 -8.53 -0.92 -12.11
N VAL A 72 -8.72 -1.80 -13.08
CA VAL A 72 -8.46 -3.22 -12.90
C VAL A 72 -7.19 -3.58 -13.65
N GLN A 73 -6.20 -4.11 -12.95
CA GLN A 73 -4.95 -4.55 -13.55
C GLN A 73 -4.99 -6.06 -13.80
N ALA A 74 -4.57 -6.48 -14.99
CA ALA A 74 -4.48 -7.87 -15.38
C ALA A 74 -3.03 -8.36 -15.33
N PHE A 75 -2.81 -9.50 -14.67
CA PHE A 75 -1.51 -10.12 -14.46
C PHE A 75 -1.48 -11.56 -14.95
N ALA A 76 -0.31 -12.06 -15.34
CA ALA A 76 -0.07 -13.49 -15.38
C ALA A 76 0.01 -14.07 -13.94
N PRO A 77 -0.13 -15.40 -13.76
CA PRO A 77 -0.09 -16.02 -12.42
C PRO A 77 1.24 -15.83 -11.68
N ASP A 78 2.31 -15.50 -12.39
CA ASP A 78 3.62 -15.18 -11.81
C ASP A 78 3.77 -13.70 -11.41
N GLY A 79 2.69 -12.92 -11.55
CA GLY A 79 2.66 -11.50 -11.25
C GLY A 79 3.14 -10.60 -12.39
N THR A 80 3.43 -11.14 -13.59
CA THR A 80 3.79 -10.32 -14.73
C THR A 80 2.58 -9.52 -15.21
N PRO A 81 2.65 -8.18 -15.30
CA PRO A 81 1.56 -7.35 -15.79
C PRO A 81 1.26 -7.62 -17.27
N LYS A 82 -0.02 -7.64 -17.62
CA LYS A 82 -0.49 -7.83 -19.00
C LYS A 82 -1.09 -6.55 -19.59
N PHE A 83 -2.12 -6.02 -18.94
CA PHE A 83 -2.83 -4.81 -19.35
C PHE A 83 -3.63 -4.24 -18.19
N SER A 84 -4.18 -3.04 -18.36
CA SER A 84 -5.08 -2.40 -17.40
C SER A 84 -6.41 -2.07 -18.05
N VAL A 85 -7.48 -2.12 -17.26
CA VAL A 85 -8.86 -1.82 -17.64
C VAL A 85 -9.36 -0.65 -16.84
N GLY A 86 -10.04 0.27 -17.51
CA GLY A 86 -10.55 1.49 -16.90
C GLY A 86 -9.47 2.57 -16.75
N PHE A 87 -9.96 3.78 -16.49
CA PHE A 87 -9.15 4.94 -16.13
C PHE A 87 -10.00 5.74 -15.15
N HIS A 88 -9.38 6.32 -14.15
CA HIS A 88 -10.11 7.18 -13.23
C HIS A 88 -10.80 8.33 -13.98
N ALA A 89 -12.10 8.46 -13.81
CA ALA A 89 -12.83 9.64 -14.24
C ALA A 89 -14.06 9.82 -13.34
N SER A 90 -14.29 11.04 -12.94
CA SER A 90 -15.47 11.48 -12.21
C SER A 90 -16.76 11.45 -13.05
N ARG A 91 -16.71 10.94 -14.27
CA ARG A 91 -17.85 10.88 -15.22
C ARG A 91 -18.23 9.44 -15.51
N ARG A 92 -19.54 9.21 -15.64
CA ARG A 92 -20.15 7.91 -15.99
C ARG A 92 -19.91 7.49 -17.45
N GLU A 93 -18.77 7.85 -18.05
CA GLU A 93 -18.44 7.43 -19.42
C GLU A 93 -18.19 5.92 -19.50
N PRO A 94 -18.64 5.23 -20.57
CA PRO A 94 -18.34 3.82 -20.79
C PRO A 94 -16.83 3.54 -20.81
N GLY A 95 -16.40 2.45 -20.18
CA GLY A 95 -14.99 2.05 -20.09
C GLY A 95 -14.16 2.80 -19.04
N ARG A 96 -14.74 3.74 -18.30
CA ARG A 96 -14.10 4.43 -17.19
C ARG A 96 -14.64 3.95 -15.86
N LEU A 97 -13.80 3.87 -14.85
CA LEU A 97 -14.11 3.35 -13.53
C LEU A 97 -13.97 4.43 -12.46
N GLY A 98 -14.88 4.42 -11.51
CA GLY A 98 -14.74 5.08 -10.22
C GLY A 98 -14.08 4.13 -9.22
N VAL A 99 -14.70 3.90 -8.07
CA VAL A 99 -14.25 2.91 -7.09
C VAL A 99 -14.58 1.51 -7.58
N VAL A 100 -13.58 0.65 -7.76
CA VAL A 100 -13.77 -0.76 -8.10
C VAL A 100 -14.21 -1.51 -6.84
N GLY A 101 -15.47 -1.94 -6.78
CA GLY A 101 -16.02 -2.71 -5.65
C GLY A 101 -15.74 -4.21 -5.75
N GLY A 102 -15.82 -4.76 -6.96
CA GLY A 102 -15.64 -6.19 -7.19
C GLY A 102 -15.27 -6.49 -8.64
N VAL A 103 -14.63 -7.63 -8.85
CA VAL A 103 -14.30 -8.16 -10.17
C VAL A 103 -14.67 -9.64 -10.26
N ALA A 104 -15.14 -10.08 -11.42
CA ALA A 104 -15.41 -11.49 -11.69
C ALA A 104 -15.22 -11.81 -13.16
N THR A 105 -14.97 -13.06 -13.49
CA THR A 105 -14.83 -13.54 -14.88
C THR A 105 -15.81 -14.65 -15.17
N ASP A 106 -16.20 -14.76 -16.44
CA ASP A 106 -16.99 -15.88 -16.91
C ASP A 106 -16.17 -16.85 -17.79
N ARG A 107 -16.76 -17.98 -18.16
CA ARG A 107 -16.09 -19.01 -18.98
C ARG A 107 -15.95 -18.64 -20.46
N THR A 108 -16.59 -17.58 -20.91
CA THR A 108 -16.56 -17.11 -22.29
C THR A 108 -15.59 -15.98 -22.54
N GLY A 109 -14.85 -15.56 -21.49
CA GLY A 109 -13.79 -14.58 -21.62
C GLY A 109 -14.24 -13.15 -21.38
N HIS A 110 -15.27 -12.95 -20.57
CA HIS A 110 -15.68 -11.62 -20.12
C HIS A 110 -15.18 -11.34 -18.72
N LEU A 111 -14.80 -10.10 -18.48
CA LEU A 111 -14.46 -9.52 -17.20
C LEU A 111 -15.58 -8.58 -16.79
N TYR A 112 -16.20 -8.86 -15.68
CA TYR A 112 -17.24 -8.03 -15.06
C TYR A 112 -16.60 -7.21 -13.95
N VAL A 113 -16.86 -5.91 -13.95
CA VAL A 113 -16.31 -4.97 -12.97
C VAL A 113 -17.45 -4.22 -12.31
N LEU A 114 -17.55 -4.32 -11.01
CA LEU A 114 -18.48 -3.51 -10.22
C LEU A 114 -17.86 -2.12 -10.00
N ASP A 115 -18.37 -1.16 -10.72
CA ASP A 115 -18.02 0.26 -10.66
C ASP A 115 -18.88 0.92 -9.57
N ALA A 116 -18.47 0.72 -8.32
CA ALA A 116 -19.28 1.00 -7.15
C ALA A 116 -19.61 2.49 -6.97
N GLU A 117 -18.69 3.39 -7.28
CA GLU A 117 -18.94 4.84 -7.22
C GLU A 117 -19.97 5.29 -8.27
N ASN A 118 -20.00 4.64 -9.42
CA ASN A 118 -20.94 4.94 -10.50
C ASN A 118 -22.20 4.06 -10.49
N GLU A 119 -22.34 3.18 -9.49
CA GLU A 119 -23.51 2.33 -9.27
C GLU A 119 -23.88 1.49 -10.49
N ARG A 120 -22.88 0.80 -11.08
CA ARG A 120 -23.08 -0.02 -12.29
C ARG A 120 -22.12 -1.20 -12.36
N VAL A 121 -22.45 -2.17 -13.21
CA VAL A 121 -21.52 -3.21 -13.66
C VAL A 121 -21.08 -2.88 -15.07
N GLN A 122 -19.79 -2.85 -15.32
CA GLN A 122 -19.21 -2.76 -16.65
C GLN A 122 -18.63 -4.11 -17.06
N VAL A 123 -18.77 -4.45 -18.34
CA VAL A 123 -18.28 -5.71 -18.91
C VAL A 123 -17.20 -5.40 -19.95
N PHE A 124 -16.08 -6.08 -19.81
CA PHE A 124 -14.90 -5.94 -20.66
C PHE A 124 -14.49 -7.30 -21.22
N SER A 125 -13.71 -7.30 -22.26
CA SER A 125 -13.02 -8.50 -22.73
C SER A 125 -11.90 -8.87 -21.76
N ALA A 126 -11.89 -10.09 -21.25
CA ALA A 126 -10.84 -10.58 -20.36
C ALA A 126 -9.51 -10.83 -21.07
N ALA A 127 -9.48 -10.80 -22.41
CA ALA A 127 -8.29 -11.04 -23.20
C ALA A 127 -7.39 -9.79 -23.32
N ASP A 128 -8.00 -8.62 -23.49
CA ASP A 128 -7.31 -7.37 -23.83
C ASP A 128 -7.89 -6.11 -23.14
N GLY A 129 -8.97 -6.27 -22.36
CA GLY A 129 -9.54 -5.21 -21.55
C GLY A 129 -10.42 -4.21 -22.29
N HIS A 130 -10.78 -4.44 -23.57
CA HIS A 130 -11.67 -3.50 -24.25
C HIS A 130 -13.09 -3.55 -23.68
N PHE A 131 -13.75 -2.39 -23.62
CA PHE A 131 -15.11 -2.25 -23.11
C PHE A 131 -16.12 -2.91 -24.05
N LEU A 132 -17.06 -3.68 -23.49
CA LEU A 132 -18.11 -4.36 -24.24
C LEU A 132 -19.49 -3.73 -24.00
N THR A 133 -19.93 -3.66 -22.75
CA THR A 133 -21.23 -3.13 -22.36
C THR A 133 -21.26 -2.77 -20.87
N GLN A 134 -22.37 -2.19 -20.43
CA GLN A 134 -22.63 -1.88 -19.01
C GLN A 134 -24.12 -1.98 -18.69
N PHE A 135 -24.44 -2.14 -17.40
CA PHE A 135 -25.80 -2.13 -16.91
C PHE A 135 -25.84 -1.65 -15.46
N GLY A 136 -27.01 -1.19 -15.00
CA GLY A 136 -27.24 -0.80 -13.62
C GLY A 136 -27.18 0.68 -13.33
N ASP A 137 -26.80 1.51 -14.28
CA ASP A 137 -26.63 2.97 -14.17
C ASP A 137 -27.95 3.79 -14.28
N GLY A 138 -29.09 3.13 -14.07
CA GLY A 138 -30.43 3.75 -14.25
C GLY A 138 -30.90 3.79 -15.71
N SER A 139 -30.05 3.44 -16.68
CA SER A 139 -30.41 3.46 -18.10
C SER A 139 -31.15 2.19 -18.52
N VAL A 140 -30.87 1.04 -17.91
CA VAL A 140 -31.54 -0.24 -18.17
C VAL A 140 -32.24 -0.79 -16.93
N PHE A 141 -31.60 -0.78 -15.76
CA PHE A 141 -32.17 -1.07 -14.46
C PHE A 141 -31.38 -0.32 -13.40
N ASN A 142 -32.05 0.29 -12.43
CA ASN A 142 -31.40 0.97 -11.31
C ASN A 142 -30.90 -0.10 -10.33
N LEU A 143 -29.63 -0.46 -10.45
CA LEU A 143 -28.99 -1.53 -9.68
C LEU A 143 -28.95 -1.26 -8.19
N LEU A 144 -28.88 -0.03 -7.82
CA LEU A 144 -28.42 0.35 -6.48
C LEU A 144 -29.32 1.48 -5.96
N GLY A 145 -30.63 1.38 -6.23
CA GLY A 145 -31.63 2.36 -5.87
C GLY A 145 -31.71 2.66 -4.37
N GLY A 146 -30.61 3.11 -3.82
CA GLY A 146 -30.62 3.96 -2.64
C GLY A 146 -31.21 5.28 -3.06
N ASN A 147 -32.24 5.73 -2.35
CA ASN A 147 -32.77 7.07 -2.50
C ASN A 147 -31.61 8.07 -2.49
N PRO A 148 -31.40 8.91 -3.54
CA PRO A 148 -30.33 9.89 -3.56
C PRO A 148 -30.38 10.89 -2.40
N GLU A 149 -31.45 10.91 -1.61
CA GLU A 149 -31.60 11.73 -0.41
C GLU A 149 -30.96 11.12 0.86
N THR A 150 -30.41 9.90 0.82
CA THR A 150 -29.65 9.30 1.94
C THR A 150 -28.14 9.25 1.66
N ILE A 151 -27.58 10.29 1.05
CA ILE A 151 -26.15 10.53 0.99
C ILE A 151 -25.64 10.93 2.39
N GLY A 152 -25.51 9.96 3.25
CA GLY A 152 -25.03 10.14 4.61
C GLY A 152 -24.22 8.96 5.13
N GLY A 153 -23.43 8.27 4.29
CA GLY A 153 -22.63 7.18 4.77
C GLY A 153 -22.11 6.19 3.72
N GLY A 154 -21.61 6.65 2.59
CA GLY A 154 -20.54 6.02 1.82
C GLY A 154 -20.48 4.50 1.66
N ARG A 155 -21.58 3.79 1.71
CA ARG A 155 -21.61 2.34 1.48
C ARG A 155 -22.25 2.10 0.10
N SER A 156 -21.43 1.64 -0.83
CA SER A 156 -21.80 1.21 -2.18
C SER A 156 -21.65 -0.31 -2.28
N ALA A 157 -22.21 -0.93 -3.34
CA ALA A 157 -22.03 -2.36 -3.59
C ALA A 157 -20.53 -2.76 -3.60
N SER A 158 -20.20 -3.90 -2.98
CA SER A 158 -18.80 -4.26 -2.71
C SER A 158 -18.36 -5.62 -3.23
N GLY A 159 -19.28 -6.53 -3.60
CA GLY A 159 -18.94 -7.86 -4.09
C GLY A 159 -19.67 -8.21 -5.38
N LEU A 160 -18.99 -8.94 -6.26
CA LEU A 160 -19.48 -9.38 -7.56
C LEU A 160 -19.07 -10.83 -7.83
N ALA A 161 -20.03 -11.68 -8.23
CA ALA A 161 -19.76 -13.03 -8.69
C ALA A 161 -20.58 -13.38 -9.94
N VAL A 162 -20.04 -14.26 -10.77
CA VAL A 162 -20.70 -14.68 -12.03
C VAL A 162 -20.80 -16.18 -12.10
N ALA A 163 -22.02 -16.67 -12.26
CA ALA A 163 -22.30 -18.06 -12.60
C ALA A 163 -22.53 -18.18 -14.11
N GLN A 164 -21.88 -19.15 -14.73
CA GLN A 164 -22.16 -19.49 -16.12
C GLN A 164 -22.18 -21.02 -16.29
N PRO A 165 -23.39 -21.63 -16.36
CA PRO A 165 -23.52 -23.04 -16.70
C PRO A 165 -22.89 -23.32 -18.07
N PRO A 166 -22.34 -24.51 -18.34
CA PRO A 166 -21.84 -24.88 -19.65
C PRO A 166 -22.90 -24.67 -20.75
N GLY A 167 -22.63 -23.78 -21.72
CA GLY A 167 -23.59 -23.43 -22.80
C GLY A 167 -24.80 -22.61 -22.34
N GLY A 168 -24.84 -22.19 -21.07
CA GLY A 168 -25.90 -21.35 -20.50
C GLY A 168 -25.57 -19.86 -20.53
N ALA A 169 -26.60 -19.05 -20.24
CA ALA A 169 -26.47 -17.60 -20.08
C ALA A 169 -25.74 -17.25 -18.75
N PRO A 170 -24.94 -16.17 -18.73
CA PRO A 170 -24.32 -15.70 -17.50
C PRO A 170 -25.37 -15.18 -16.50
N VAL A 171 -25.12 -15.41 -15.23
CA VAL A 171 -25.90 -14.86 -14.11
C VAL A 171 -24.97 -14.13 -13.19
N VAL A 172 -25.21 -12.85 -12.99
CA VAL A 172 -24.40 -11.98 -12.13
C VAL A 172 -25.08 -11.83 -10.77
N TYR A 173 -24.30 -11.97 -9.71
CA TYR A 173 -24.72 -11.74 -8.33
C TYR A 173 -23.94 -10.55 -7.78
N VAL A 174 -24.64 -9.64 -7.11
CA VAL A 174 -24.05 -8.42 -6.52
C VAL A 174 -24.41 -8.38 -5.05
N ALA A 175 -23.40 -8.18 -4.19
CA ALA A 175 -23.58 -7.85 -2.79
C ALA A 175 -23.83 -6.33 -2.69
N ASP A 176 -25.09 -5.95 -2.54
CA ASP A 176 -25.53 -4.56 -2.43
C ASP A 176 -25.45 -4.11 -0.97
N GLN A 177 -24.23 -3.71 -0.55
CA GLN A 177 -23.93 -3.33 0.81
C GLN A 177 -24.80 -2.18 1.33
N GLY A 178 -25.11 -1.22 0.45
CA GLY A 178 -25.89 -0.04 0.82
C GLY A 178 -27.36 -0.33 1.14
N ASN A 179 -27.88 -1.44 0.63
CA ASN A 179 -29.29 -1.85 0.81
C ASN A 179 -29.43 -3.18 1.56
N ASP A 180 -28.35 -3.69 2.17
CA ASP A 180 -28.34 -4.91 2.99
C ASP A 180 -28.97 -6.13 2.28
N ARG A 181 -28.62 -6.34 1.01
CA ARG A 181 -29.21 -7.40 0.17
C ARG A 181 -28.23 -7.97 -0.85
N VAL A 182 -28.65 -9.08 -1.47
CA VAL A 182 -28.02 -9.64 -2.67
C VAL A 182 -28.97 -9.46 -3.86
N GLU A 183 -28.41 -9.05 -4.98
CA GLU A 183 -29.11 -8.93 -6.26
C GLU A 183 -28.59 -9.96 -7.26
N ARG A 184 -29.52 -10.55 -8.05
CA ARG A 184 -29.24 -11.55 -9.06
C ARG A 184 -29.77 -11.11 -10.41
N PHE A 185 -28.89 -11.03 -11.42
CA PHE A 185 -29.20 -10.65 -12.80
C PHE A 185 -28.98 -11.83 -13.73
N ALA A 186 -30.02 -12.23 -14.46
CA ALA A 186 -29.88 -13.14 -15.59
C ALA A 186 -29.57 -12.29 -16.83
N LEU A 187 -28.47 -12.57 -17.51
CA LEU A 187 -28.04 -11.83 -18.70
C LEU A 187 -28.40 -12.54 -19.98
N ASP A 188 -28.65 -11.79 -21.04
CA ASP A 188 -28.70 -12.31 -22.40
C ASP A 188 -27.27 -12.64 -22.89
N PRO A 189 -26.99 -13.84 -23.39
CA PRO A 189 -25.63 -14.27 -23.72
C PRO A 189 -25.03 -13.54 -24.94
N GLY A 190 -25.83 -12.88 -25.78
CA GLY A 190 -25.37 -12.16 -26.94
C GLY A 190 -25.09 -10.69 -26.69
N THR A 191 -25.88 -10.07 -25.79
CA THR A 191 -25.76 -8.63 -25.45
C THR A 191 -25.10 -8.38 -24.12
N LEU A 192 -25.03 -9.38 -23.24
CA LEU A 192 -24.56 -9.31 -21.85
C LEU A 192 -25.34 -8.30 -20.99
N LEU A 193 -26.59 -8.02 -21.41
CA LEU A 193 -27.51 -7.14 -20.67
C LEU A 193 -28.54 -7.97 -19.90
N PRO A 194 -29.04 -7.44 -18.75
CA PRO A 194 -30.11 -8.09 -17.98
C PRO A 194 -31.36 -8.34 -18.84
N THR A 195 -31.92 -9.55 -18.74
CA THR A 195 -33.15 -9.93 -19.45
C THR A 195 -34.44 -9.49 -18.72
N ALA A 196 -34.32 -9.16 -17.44
CA ALA A 196 -35.38 -8.70 -16.57
C ALA A 196 -34.80 -7.90 -15.38
N ALA A 197 -35.68 -7.28 -14.58
CA ALA A 197 -35.31 -6.69 -13.29
C ALA A 197 -34.63 -7.71 -12.38
N PRO A 198 -33.68 -7.27 -11.51
CA PRO A 198 -32.96 -8.19 -10.63
C PRO A 198 -33.89 -8.91 -9.67
N GLN A 199 -33.55 -10.18 -9.40
CA GLN A 199 -34.14 -10.89 -8.29
C GLN A 199 -33.39 -10.49 -7.02
N LEU A 200 -34.11 -10.08 -5.99
CA LEU A 200 -33.56 -9.67 -4.71
C LEU A 200 -33.58 -10.84 -3.71
N SER A 201 -32.63 -10.85 -2.77
CA SER A 201 -32.69 -11.76 -1.63
C SER A 201 -33.95 -11.50 -0.82
N PRO A 202 -34.66 -12.56 -0.35
CA PRO A 202 -35.84 -12.40 0.50
C PRO A 202 -35.52 -11.59 1.77
N ALA A 203 -36.44 -10.77 2.24
CA ALA A 203 -36.29 -10.01 3.49
C ALA A 203 -36.09 -10.91 4.74
N SER A 204 -36.36 -12.22 4.63
CA SER A 204 -36.04 -13.20 5.68
C SER A 204 -34.55 -13.59 5.73
N VAL A 205 -33.77 -13.20 4.75
CA VAL A 205 -32.32 -13.33 4.76
C VAL A 205 -31.78 -12.07 5.42
N ASP A 206 -31.44 -12.20 6.70
CA ASP A 206 -30.99 -11.11 7.56
C ASP A 206 -29.51 -10.81 7.24
N LEU A 207 -29.27 -9.88 6.31
CA LEU A 207 -27.96 -9.36 5.89
C LEU A 207 -27.72 -7.99 6.49
N LEU A 208 -26.48 -7.70 6.85
CA LEU A 208 -26.05 -6.38 7.31
C LEU A 208 -24.66 -6.06 6.76
N ALA A 209 -24.60 -5.08 5.86
CA ALA A 209 -23.40 -4.70 5.14
C ALA A 209 -22.72 -5.88 4.41
N PRO A 210 -23.44 -6.61 3.50
CA PRO A 210 -22.81 -7.69 2.74
C PRO A 210 -21.65 -7.15 1.89
N GLN A 211 -20.53 -7.85 1.92
CA GLN A 211 -19.30 -7.46 1.23
C GLN A 211 -19.03 -8.40 0.05
N GLY A 212 -18.08 -9.31 0.19
CA GLY A 212 -17.74 -10.26 -0.85
C GLY A 212 -18.80 -11.33 -1.10
N ILE A 213 -18.82 -11.84 -2.32
CA ILE A 213 -19.76 -12.87 -2.76
C ILE A 213 -19.07 -13.84 -3.71
N ALA A 214 -19.27 -15.14 -3.52
CA ALA A 214 -18.73 -16.20 -4.37
C ALA A 214 -19.76 -17.31 -4.62
N LEU A 215 -19.47 -18.11 -5.67
CA LEU A 215 -20.20 -19.33 -5.95
C LEU A 215 -19.27 -20.55 -5.84
N ASP A 216 -19.82 -21.69 -5.47
CA ASP A 216 -19.12 -22.95 -5.72
C ASP A 216 -19.01 -23.22 -7.24
N PRO A 217 -18.02 -24.03 -7.68
CA PRO A 217 -17.77 -24.28 -9.10
C PRO A 217 -18.96 -24.85 -9.88
N GLY A 218 -19.88 -25.53 -9.17
CA GLY A 218 -21.13 -26.04 -9.70
C GLY A 218 -22.25 -25.03 -9.73
N ALA A 219 -22.05 -23.84 -9.19
CA ALA A 219 -23.09 -22.82 -8.97
C ALA A 219 -24.32 -23.36 -8.24
N THR A 220 -24.10 -24.25 -7.24
CA THR A 220 -25.17 -24.84 -6.43
C THR A 220 -25.39 -24.06 -5.13
N ARG A 221 -24.44 -23.17 -4.76
CA ARG A 221 -24.50 -22.32 -3.58
C ARG A 221 -23.89 -20.95 -3.88
N VAL A 222 -24.45 -19.93 -3.23
CA VAL A 222 -23.90 -18.57 -3.17
C VAL A 222 -23.43 -18.32 -1.75
N TYR A 223 -22.20 -17.90 -1.57
CA TYR A 223 -21.60 -17.54 -0.28
C TYR A 223 -21.47 -16.04 -0.21
N VAL A 224 -21.90 -15.44 0.90
CA VAL A 224 -21.93 -13.98 1.10
C VAL A 224 -21.27 -13.63 2.43
N ALA A 225 -20.25 -12.81 2.40
CA ALA A 225 -19.64 -12.25 3.60
C ALA A 225 -20.62 -11.23 4.20
N ASP A 226 -21.20 -11.55 5.34
CA ASP A 226 -22.15 -10.74 6.11
C ASP A 226 -21.35 -10.02 7.22
N ASP A 227 -20.69 -8.90 6.81
CA ASP A 227 -19.59 -8.25 7.51
C ASP A 227 -19.93 -7.87 8.96
N ASP A 228 -20.96 -7.06 9.14
CA ASP A 228 -21.36 -6.54 10.45
C ASP A 228 -22.05 -7.62 11.33
N HIS A 229 -22.50 -8.74 10.77
CA HIS A 229 -22.93 -9.92 11.53
C HIS A 229 -21.81 -10.93 11.79
N HIS A 230 -20.59 -10.68 11.28
CA HIS A 230 -19.41 -11.51 11.52
C HIS A 230 -19.59 -12.98 11.13
N ARG A 231 -20.22 -13.22 9.99
CA ARG A 231 -20.53 -14.56 9.47
C ARG A 231 -20.48 -14.58 7.94
N VAL A 232 -20.50 -15.78 7.39
CA VAL A 232 -20.76 -15.98 5.97
C VAL A 232 -22.12 -16.68 5.84
N LEU A 233 -23.02 -16.13 5.02
CA LEU A 233 -24.27 -16.78 4.67
C LEU A 233 -24.11 -17.63 3.42
N VAL A 234 -24.85 -18.75 3.38
CA VAL A 234 -24.93 -19.63 2.22
C VAL A 234 -26.36 -19.57 1.69
N LEU A 235 -26.52 -19.17 0.43
CA LEU A 235 -27.82 -18.96 -0.20
C LEU A 235 -28.01 -19.94 -1.37
N ASP A 236 -29.26 -20.26 -1.66
CA ASP A 236 -29.66 -20.97 -2.88
C ASP A 236 -29.49 -20.04 -4.10
N PRO A 237 -28.79 -20.44 -5.16
CA PRO A 237 -28.47 -19.56 -6.28
C PRO A 237 -29.67 -19.15 -7.15
N ALA A 238 -30.77 -19.92 -7.12
CA ALA A 238 -31.97 -19.62 -7.91
C ALA A 238 -32.95 -18.72 -7.17
N THR A 239 -33.09 -18.91 -5.86
CA THR A 239 -34.08 -18.22 -5.04
C THR A 239 -33.51 -17.20 -4.09
N LEU A 240 -32.21 -17.19 -3.89
CA LEU A 240 -31.48 -16.42 -2.88
C LEU A 240 -31.94 -16.67 -1.43
N ALA A 241 -32.64 -17.79 -1.21
CA ALA A 241 -33.07 -18.19 0.12
C ALA A 241 -31.90 -18.73 0.94
N LEU A 242 -31.94 -18.51 2.26
CA LEU A 242 -30.92 -18.97 3.19
C LEU A 242 -30.87 -20.51 3.24
N VAL A 243 -29.69 -21.08 3.00
CA VAL A 243 -29.40 -22.53 3.10
C VAL A 243 -28.61 -22.84 4.38
N GLY A 244 -27.71 -21.96 4.78
CA GLY A 244 -26.87 -22.16 5.95
C GLY A 244 -26.00 -20.94 6.27
N SER A 245 -25.22 -21.05 7.33
CA SER A 245 -24.26 -20.00 7.70
C SER A 245 -23.06 -20.58 8.42
N VAL A 246 -21.93 -19.87 8.36
CA VAL A 246 -20.69 -20.21 9.06
C VAL A 246 -20.05 -18.97 9.65
N GLY A 247 -19.35 -19.17 10.76
CA GLY A 247 -18.73 -18.07 11.50
C GLY A 247 -19.58 -17.54 12.65
N THR A 248 -18.93 -17.01 13.65
CA THR A 248 -19.50 -16.27 14.78
C THR A 248 -18.45 -15.28 15.25
N PHE A 249 -18.85 -14.14 15.80
CA PHE A 249 -17.92 -13.12 16.29
C PHE A 249 -16.81 -13.68 17.19
N GLY A 250 -15.57 -13.39 16.84
CA GLY A 250 -14.38 -13.71 17.64
C GLY A 250 -13.13 -13.96 16.82
N SER A 251 -12.05 -14.38 17.51
CA SER A 251 -10.73 -14.67 16.91
C SER A 251 -10.29 -16.13 17.09
N GLY A 252 -11.15 -17.00 17.63
CA GLY A 252 -10.90 -18.43 17.77
C GLY A 252 -11.06 -19.20 16.44
N PRO A 253 -10.77 -20.50 16.40
CA PRO A 253 -10.98 -21.35 15.25
C PRO A 253 -12.45 -21.30 14.78
N GLY A 254 -12.69 -20.96 13.52
CA GLY A 254 -14.00 -20.83 12.92
C GLY A 254 -14.85 -19.65 13.40
N GLN A 255 -14.23 -18.70 14.16
CA GLN A 255 -14.83 -17.43 14.49
C GLN A 255 -14.28 -16.36 13.56
N LEU A 256 -15.11 -15.41 13.15
CA LEU A 256 -14.80 -14.35 12.20
C LEU A 256 -14.96 -12.97 12.86
N GLN A 257 -14.23 -11.99 12.33
CA GLN A 257 -14.38 -10.60 12.73
C GLN A 257 -14.31 -9.71 11.51
N ASN A 258 -15.46 -9.19 11.08
CA ASN A 258 -15.63 -8.41 9.86
C ASN A 258 -15.09 -9.17 8.63
N PRO A 259 -15.70 -10.31 8.24
CA PRO A 259 -15.32 -11.03 7.03
C PRO A 259 -15.61 -10.14 5.81
N TYR A 260 -14.57 -9.89 5.02
CA TYR A 260 -14.69 -8.92 3.91
C TYR A 260 -14.98 -9.59 2.58
N ASP A 261 -14.38 -10.74 2.31
CA ASP A 261 -14.56 -11.44 1.04
C ASP A 261 -14.51 -12.96 1.22
N VAL A 262 -15.03 -13.65 0.22
CA VAL A 262 -15.12 -15.11 0.18
C VAL A 262 -14.74 -15.63 -1.20
N ALA A 263 -14.10 -16.80 -1.25
CA ALA A 263 -13.82 -17.54 -2.47
C ALA A 263 -14.00 -19.05 -2.25
N VAL A 264 -14.37 -19.76 -3.30
CA VAL A 264 -14.50 -21.22 -3.26
C VAL A 264 -13.63 -21.84 -4.35
N ASP A 265 -12.78 -22.79 -3.96
CA ASP A 265 -11.95 -23.47 -4.93
C ASP A 265 -12.71 -24.59 -5.67
N SER A 266 -12.10 -25.13 -6.74
CA SER A 266 -12.68 -26.19 -7.55
C SER A 266 -12.18 -27.60 -7.16
N HIS A 267 -11.44 -27.72 -6.07
CA HIS A 267 -10.89 -29.02 -5.64
C HIS A 267 -11.92 -29.84 -4.89
N ASP A 268 -11.71 -31.16 -4.81
CA ASP A 268 -12.53 -32.09 -4.08
C ASP A 268 -11.80 -32.55 -2.79
N PRO A 269 -12.29 -32.25 -1.58
CA PRO A 269 -13.48 -31.45 -1.30
C PRO A 269 -13.24 -29.94 -1.48
N ALA A 270 -14.20 -29.22 -2.06
CA ALA A 270 -14.12 -27.78 -2.27
C ALA A 270 -13.98 -27.03 -0.94
N GLN A 271 -13.06 -26.08 -0.88
CA GLN A 271 -12.80 -25.27 0.30
C GLN A 271 -13.37 -23.86 0.11
N LEU A 272 -14.02 -23.36 1.16
CA LEU A 272 -14.47 -21.98 1.28
C LEU A 272 -13.41 -21.18 2.04
N TYR A 273 -12.81 -20.23 1.39
CA TYR A 273 -11.85 -19.29 1.96
C TYR A 273 -12.56 -18.00 2.36
N VAL A 274 -12.27 -17.51 3.54
CA VAL A 274 -12.90 -16.30 4.09
C VAL A 274 -11.81 -15.31 4.47
N ALA A 275 -11.85 -14.13 3.88
CA ALA A 275 -11.00 -13.00 4.26
C ALA A 275 -11.45 -12.44 5.61
N ASP A 276 -10.89 -12.92 6.70
CA ASP A 276 -11.20 -12.50 8.08
C ASP A 276 -10.40 -11.23 8.43
N ASN A 277 -10.92 -10.11 7.95
CA ASN A 277 -10.22 -8.83 7.82
C ASN A 277 -9.65 -8.33 9.16
N GLN A 278 -10.45 -8.22 10.19
CA GLN A 278 -10.03 -7.70 11.50
C GLN A 278 -9.16 -8.69 12.29
N ASN A 279 -9.15 -9.96 11.93
CA ASN A 279 -8.24 -10.97 12.47
C ASN A 279 -6.95 -11.12 11.64
N HIS A 280 -6.83 -10.37 10.52
CA HIS A 280 -5.65 -10.37 9.63
C HIS A 280 -5.25 -11.78 9.17
N ARG A 281 -6.21 -12.57 8.69
CA ARG A 281 -5.99 -13.96 8.30
C ARG A 281 -7.01 -14.40 7.28
N VAL A 282 -6.78 -15.55 6.67
CA VAL A 282 -7.78 -16.28 5.89
C VAL A 282 -8.21 -17.50 6.67
N ASP A 283 -9.50 -17.64 6.94
CA ASP A 283 -10.08 -18.84 7.51
C ASP A 283 -10.59 -19.76 6.42
N VAL A 284 -10.40 -21.06 6.60
CA VAL A 284 -10.75 -22.10 5.64
C VAL A 284 -11.82 -23.01 6.22
N PHE A 285 -12.90 -23.21 5.46
CA PHE A 285 -13.99 -24.09 5.80
C PHE A 285 -14.22 -25.08 4.66
N ASP A 286 -14.80 -26.23 4.97
CA ASP A 286 -15.35 -27.09 3.94
C ASP A 286 -16.59 -26.44 3.34
N ALA A 287 -16.62 -26.24 2.02
CA ALA A 287 -17.68 -25.46 1.35
C ALA A 287 -19.07 -26.08 1.50
N PHE A 288 -19.19 -27.41 1.69
CA PHE A 288 -20.48 -28.08 1.73
C PHE A 288 -20.94 -28.44 3.14
N SER A 289 -20.04 -28.99 3.96
CA SER A 289 -20.36 -29.29 5.36
C SER A 289 -20.27 -28.08 6.28
N LEU A 290 -19.65 -26.99 5.84
CA LEU A 290 -19.40 -25.75 6.58
C LEU A 290 -18.52 -25.96 7.84
N GLY A 291 -17.78 -27.07 7.88
CA GLY A 291 -16.83 -27.39 8.95
C GLY A 291 -15.55 -26.57 8.84
N PHE A 292 -15.07 -26.04 9.96
CA PHE A 292 -13.78 -25.32 9.99
C PHE A 292 -12.61 -26.27 9.76
N LEU A 293 -11.78 -25.98 8.78
CA LEU A 293 -10.61 -26.78 8.38
C LEU A 293 -9.30 -26.19 8.93
N GLY A 294 -9.12 -24.89 8.88
CA GLY A 294 -7.88 -24.26 9.28
C GLY A 294 -7.86 -22.75 9.07
N THR A 295 -6.71 -22.16 9.32
CA THR A 295 -6.44 -20.75 9.06
C THR A 295 -5.00 -20.54 8.68
N PHE A 296 -4.72 -19.57 7.83
CA PHE A 296 -3.36 -19.14 7.47
C PHE A 296 -3.29 -17.61 7.34
N GLY A 297 -2.05 -17.11 7.23
CA GLY A 297 -1.78 -15.70 7.38
C GLY A 297 -1.67 -15.28 8.86
N HIS A 298 -1.02 -14.19 9.10
CA HIS A 298 -0.89 -13.58 10.44
C HIS A 298 -0.59 -12.10 10.30
N GLN A 299 -1.06 -11.32 11.26
CA GLN A 299 -0.87 -9.88 11.24
C GLN A 299 0.60 -9.49 11.06
N GLY A 300 0.89 -8.67 10.05
CA GLY A 300 2.22 -8.13 9.82
C GLY A 300 2.24 -7.12 8.67
N TYR A 301 2.99 -6.04 8.90
CA TYR A 301 3.29 -5.04 7.88
C TYR A 301 4.67 -5.31 7.28
N GLY A 302 4.84 -5.02 5.99
CA GLY A 302 6.13 -5.12 5.31
C GLY A 302 6.37 -6.42 4.54
N PRO A 303 7.59 -6.66 4.06
CA PRO A 303 7.90 -7.68 3.05
C PRO A 303 7.91 -9.12 3.55
N GLY A 304 7.58 -9.38 4.84
CA GLY A 304 7.57 -10.75 5.39
C GLY A 304 6.57 -11.65 4.67
N VAL A 305 7.02 -12.85 4.30
CA VAL A 305 6.19 -13.89 3.68
C VAL A 305 5.14 -14.37 4.69
N GLY A 306 3.86 -14.42 4.27
CA GLY A 306 2.76 -14.83 5.14
C GLY A 306 2.28 -13.75 6.13
N ASN A 307 2.94 -12.57 6.17
CA ASN A 307 2.41 -11.40 6.88
C ASN A 307 1.26 -10.80 6.08
N VAL A 308 0.11 -10.63 6.69
CA VAL A 308 -1.07 -10.02 6.06
C VAL A 308 -1.51 -8.85 6.93
N ALA A 309 -1.53 -7.64 6.37
CA ALA A 309 -1.87 -6.46 7.16
C ALA A 309 -3.37 -6.21 7.20
N VAL A 310 -4.02 -6.25 6.04
CA VAL A 310 -5.47 -6.13 5.86
C VAL A 310 -5.87 -7.04 4.70
N VAL A 311 -6.66 -8.07 4.97
CA VAL A 311 -7.17 -8.98 3.93
C VAL A 311 -8.51 -8.45 3.44
N ARG A 312 -8.55 -7.93 2.21
CA ARG A 312 -9.81 -7.42 1.64
C ARG A 312 -10.40 -8.31 0.56
N SER A 313 -9.59 -9.10 -0.14
CA SER A 313 -10.14 -10.01 -1.13
C SER A 313 -9.35 -11.30 -1.23
N VAL A 314 -10.05 -12.34 -1.58
CA VAL A 314 -9.51 -13.68 -1.85
C VAL A 314 -10.04 -14.16 -3.21
N GLY A 315 -9.14 -14.52 -4.12
CA GLY A 315 -9.46 -15.11 -5.42
C GLY A 315 -9.03 -16.56 -5.48
N ALA A 316 -9.96 -17.50 -5.63
CA ALA A 316 -9.62 -18.91 -5.73
C ALA A 316 -8.97 -19.26 -7.07
N LEU A 317 -7.86 -19.99 -7.03
CA LEU A 317 -7.18 -20.58 -8.20
C LEU A 317 -7.92 -21.86 -8.60
N THR A 318 -8.88 -21.75 -9.51
CA THR A 318 -9.80 -22.84 -9.86
C THR A 318 -9.17 -23.97 -10.67
N ASP A 319 -8.03 -23.73 -11.36
CA ASP A 319 -7.49 -24.66 -12.36
C ASP A 319 -5.98 -24.95 -12.18
N THR A 320 -5.37 -24.60 -11.06
CA THR A 320 -3.99 -24.99 -10.80
C THR A 320 -3.92 -26.37 -10.14
N PRO A 321 -3.05 -27.29 -10.62
CA PRO A 321 -2.84 -28.57 -9.93
C PRO A 321 -2.36 -28.34 -8.49
N GLY A 322 -3.19 -28.67 -7.52
CA GLY A 322 -2.88 -28.50 -6.09
C GLY A 322 -3.72 -27.46 -5.35
N GLY A 323 -4.55 -26.70 -6.05
CA GLY A 323 -5.36 -25.62 -5.47
C GLY A 323 -4.55 -24.42 -5.03
N GLY A 324 -5.27 -23.45 -4.48
CA GLY A 324 -4.66 -22.26 -3.90
C GLY A 324 -5.54 -21.03 -4.06
N ILE A 325 -5.08 -19.93 -3.49
CA ILE A 325 -5.76 -18.64 -3.57
C ILE A 325 -4.77 -17.49 -3.75
N ASP A 326 -5.22 -16.46 -4.44
CA ASP A 326 -4.60 -15.15 -4.44
C ASP A 326 -5.28 -14.26 -3.40
N VAL A 327 -4.52 -13.64 -2.54
CA VAL A 327 -4.98 -12.79 -1.44
C VAL A 327 -4.56 -11.35 -1.69
N ALA A 328 -5.53 -10.43 -1.73
CA ALA A 328 -5.25 -9.01 -1.70
C ALA A 328 -4.82 -8.60 -0.28
N ASP A 329 -3.52 -8.44 -0.09
CA ASP A 329 -2.88 -7.93 1.13
C ASP A 329 -2.83 -6.40 1.04
N THR A 330 -4.00 -5.79 1.22
CA THR A 330 -4.33 -4.41 0.83
C THR A 330 -3.42 -3.37 1.48
N ALA A 331 -3.15 -3.48 2.79
CA ALA A 331 -2.32 -2.50 3.47
C ALA A 331 -0.80 -2.71 3.23
N ASN A 332 -0.42 -3.78 2.53
CA ASN A 332 0.92 -4.01 2.03
C ASN A 332 1.03 -3.77 0.50
N ASP A 333 -0.04 -3.29 -0.15
CA ASP A 333 -0.12 -2.98 -1.58
C ASP A 333 0.41 -4.11 -2.48
N ARG A 334 0.02 -5.36 -2.18
CA ARG A 334 0.49 -6.54 -2.90
C ARG A 334 -0.57 -7.64 -2.98
N ILE A 335 -0.33 -8.58 -3.86
CA ILE A 335 -1.01 -9.87 -3.88
C ILE A 335 -0.07 -10.94 -3.33
N GLN A 336 -0.57 -11.86 -2.52
CA GLN A 336 0.15 -13.07 -2.11
C GLN A 336 -0.62 -14.29 -2.59
N ALA A 337 0.06 -15.18 -3.32
CA ALA A 337 -0.47 -16.48 -3.70
C ALA A 337 -0.12 -17.52 -2.62
N PHE A 338 -1.11 -18.29 -2.21
CA PHE A 338 -0.98 -19.39 -1.24
C PHE A 338 -1.39 -20.70 -1.90
N ASP A 339 -0.72 -21.80 -1.55
CA ASP A 339 -1.22 -23.12 -1.85
C ASP A 339 -2.40 -23.51 -0.94
N SER A 340 -3.07 -24.62 -1.23
CA SER A 340 -4.21 -25.12 -0.42
C SER A 340 -3.81 -25.48 1.03
N GLY A 341 -2.54 -25.59 1.34
CA GLY A 341 -2.00 -25.81 2.69
C GLY A 341 -1.68 -24.49 3.43
N GLY A 342 -1.88 -23.34 2.80
CA GLY A 342 -1.59 -22.02 3.37
C GLY A 342 -0.11 -21.62 3.32
N THR A 343 0.68 -22.25 2.44
CA THR A 343 2.08 -21.86 2.20
C THR A 343 2.12 -20.81 1.10
N VAL A 344 2.84 -19.72 1.32
CA VAL A 344 3.00 -18.69 0.27
C VAL A 344 3.86 -19.24 -0.86
N THR A 345 3.31 -19.29 -2.06
CA THR A 345 3.97 -19.75 -3.28
C THR A 345 4.54 -18.60 -4.10
N ALA A 346 3.90 -17.43 -4.07
CA ALA A 346 4.36 -16.21 -4.72
C ALA A 346 3.85 -14.97 -3.97
N ALA A 347 4.54 -13.85 -4.13
CA ALA A 347 4.06 -12.55 -3.72
C ALA A 347 4.49 -11.53 -4.78
N TRP A 348 3.55 -10.71 -5.27
CA TRP A 348 3.79 -9.77 -6.34
C TRP A 348 2.89 -8.53 -6.20
N GLY A 349 3.17 -7.52 -6.98
CA GLY A 349 2.67 -6.17 -6.83
C GLY A 349 3.77 -5.27 -6.28
N LEU A 350 3.92 -4.11 -6.89
CA LEU A 350 4.82 -3.09 -6.41
C LEU A 350 3.97 -2.11 -5.60
N SER A 351 4.32 -1.89 -4.34
CA SER A 351 3.71 -0.80 -3.57
C SER A 351 3.90 0.52 -4.31
N GLY A 352 2.82 1.26 -4.55
CA GLY A 352 2.87 2.62 -5.06
C GLY A 352 3.65 3.59 -4.17
N ARG A 353 4.10 3.14 -3.00
CA ARG A 353 4.90 3.88 -2.02
C ARG A 353 6.41 3.83 -2.28
N GLY A 354 6.85 3.19 -3.37
CA GLY A 354 8.25 3.07 -3.72
C GLY A 354 8.95 4.41 -4.01
N PRO A 355 10.28 4.41 -4.09
CA PRO A 355 11.05 5.55 -4.56
C PRO A 355 10.62 5.97 -5.97
N GLY A 356 10.41 7.27 -6.18
CA GLY A 356 10.08 7.83 -7.49
C GLY A 356 8.60 7.86 -7.84
N TYR A 357 7.72 7.36 -6.97
CA TYR A 357 6.27 7.48 -7.13
C TYR A 357 5.72 8.57 -6.22
N ALA A 358 4.59 9.14 -6.60
CA ALA A 358 3.84 10.07 -5.78
C ALA A 358 2.41 9.52 -5.58
N THR A 359 2.02 9.38 -4.32
CA THR A 359 0.69 8.88 -3.94
C THR A 359 -0.07 9.99 -3.22
N ASP A 360 -1.15 10.49 -3.80
CA ASP A 360 -1.86 11.70 -3.34
C ASP A 360 -0.93 12.95 -3.32
N PRO A 361 -0.26 13.31 -4.44
CA PRO A 361 0.57 14.50 -4.49
C PRO A 361 -0.32 15.75 -4.35
N ARG A 362 -0.10 16.52 -3.28
CA ARG A 362 -0.93 17.71 -2.97
C ARG A 362 -0.26 19.01 -3.31
N GLY A 363 1.01 19.15 -3.01
CA GLY A 363 1.81 20.32 -3.28
C GLY A 363 3.05 20.00 -4.10
N VAL A 364 3.49 20.95 -4.91
CA VAL A 364 4.70 20.80 -5.72
C VAL A 364 5.42 22.13 -5.82
N ALA A 365 6.75 22.09 -5.84
CA ALA A 365 7.59 23.28 -5.97
C ALA A 365 8.81 23.00 -6.85
N ILE A 366 9.32 24.03 -7.53
CA ILE A 366 10.57 23.98 -8.29
C ILE A 366 11.60 24.87 -7.60
N GLY A 367 12.79 24.33 -7.33
CA GLY A 367 13.94 25.05 -6.82
C GLY A 367 14.66 25.89 -7.89
N ALA A 368 15.57 26.78 -7.46
CA ALA A 368 16.36 27.59 -8.36
C ALA A 368 17.28 26.76 -9.28
N ASP A 369 17.62 25.55 -8.89
CA ASP A 369 18.39 24.56 -9.65
C ASP A 369 17.51 23.65 -10.54
N GLY A 370 16.20 23.92 -10.60
CA GLY A 370 15.22 23.12 -11.31
C GLY A 370 14.79 21.85 -10.59
N ALA A 371 15.31 21.57 -9.39
CA ALA A 371 14.87 20.42 -8.60
C ALA A 371 13.40 20.54 -8.21
N ILE A 372 12.65 19.42 -8.31
CA ILE A 372 11.22 19.37 -8.02
C ILE A 372 11.02 18.70 -6.66
N ALA A 373 10.27 19.35 -5.77
CA ALA A 373 9.79 18.78 -4.51
C ALA A 373 8.29 18.52 -4.59
N VAL A 374 7.86 17.36 -4.14
CA VAL A 374 6.45 16.91 -4.17
C VAL A 374 6.02 16.54 -2.76
N ALA A 375 5.01 17.22 -2.24
CA ALA A 375 4.35 16.81 -0.99
C ALA A 375 3.46 15.58 -1.28
N ASP A 376 3.98 14.41 -0.96
CA ASP A 376 3.34 13.11 -1.11
C ASP A 376 2.59 12.79 0.19
N ALA A 377 1.31 13.21 0.21
CA ALA A 377 0.57 13.29 1.46
C ALA A 377 0.23 11.92 2.04
N PHE A 378 -0.10 10.94 1.20
CA PHE A 378 -0.43 9.61 1.66
C PHE A 378 0.80 8.83 2.15
N ASP A 379 1.98 9.11 1.58
CA ASP A 379 3.23 8.46 1.97
C ASP A 379 4.02 9.25 3.02
N GLU A 380 3.42 10.30 3.60
CA GLU A 380 3.99 11.04 4.73
C GLU A 380 5.42 11.56 4.47
N ARG A 381 5.69 11.97 3.24
CA ARG A 381 7.03 12.36 2.79
C ARG A 381 6.99 13.54 1.82
N ILE A 382 8.16 14.11 1.59
CA ILE A 382 8.39 14.99 0.44
C ILE A 382 9.32 14.26 -0.51
N GLY A 383 8.80 13.90 -1.68
CA GLY A 383 9.58 13.32 -2.78
C GLY A 383 10.44 14.39 -3.45
N LEU A 384 11.69 14.08 -3.77
CA LEU A 384 12.61 14.97 -4.45
C LEU A 384 13.00 14.39 -5.80
N PHE A 385 12.89 15.21 -6.85
CA PHE A 385 13.24 14.84 -8.21
C PHE A 385 14.22 15.86 -8.80
N ALA A 386 15.11 15.38 -9.64
CA ALA A 386 15.97 16.23 -10.45
C ALA A 386 15.15 16.99 -11.51
N PRO A 387 15.72 18.00 -12.19
CA PRO A 387 15.04 18.74 -13.25
C PRO A 387 14.52 17.87 -14.40
N ASP A 388 15.13 16.73 -14.65
CA ASP A 388 14.72 15.76 -15.67
C ASP A 388 13.60 14.80 -15.21
N GLY A 389 13.08 14.97 -13.99
CA GLY A 389 12.07 14.10 -13.40
C GLY A 389 12.65 12.84 -12.75
N THR A 390 13.95 12.66 -12.73
CA THR A 390 14.58 11.52 -12.05
C THR A 390 14.47 11.66 -10.55
N TRP A 391 14.07 10.59 -9.88
CA TRP A 391 14.04 10.52 -8.41
C TRP A 391 15.44 10.73 -7.80
N VAL A 392 15.54 11.63 -6.84
CA VAL A 392 16.80 11.95 -6.13
C VAL A 392 16.76 11.47 -4.69
N GLY A 393 15.58 11.45 -4.07
CA GLY A 393 15.45 11.07 -2.68
C GLY A 393 14.20 11.63 -2.03
N LEU A 394 14.14 11.59 -0.71
CA LEU A 394 12.98 12.09 0.03
C LEU A 394 13.40 12.91 1.26
N ARG A 395 12.44 13.65 1.81
CA ARG A 395 12.45 14.17 3.18
C ARG A 395 11.31 13.48 3.93
N GLY A 396 11.58 13.07 5.13
CA GLY A 396 10.72 12.23 5.98
C GLY A 396 11.56 11.22 6.72
N GLN A 397 11.08 10.70 7.83
CA GLN A 397 11.79 9.66 8.58
C GLN A 397 11.37 8.28 8.06
N VAL A 398 12.33 7.52 7.55
CA VAL A 398 12.10 6.19 7.00
C VAL A 398 12.20 5.12 8.10
N SER A 399 11.23 4.23 8.18
CA SER A 399 11.27 3.06 9.06
C SER A 399 12.34 2.07 8.58
N ALA A 400 13.22 1.66 9.46
CA ALA A 400 14.22 0.63 9.16
C ALA A 400 13.62 -0.76 8.88
N SER A 401 12.38 -1.00 9.34
CA SER A 401 11.70 -2.30 9.16
C SER A 401 10.88 -2.38 7.87
N THR A 402 10.33 -1.25 7.41
CA THR A 402 9.45 -1.21 6.23
C THR A 402 10.09 -0.55 5.01
N GLY A 403 11.10 0.29 5.20
CA GLY A 403 11.69 1.11 4.13
C GLY A 403 10.83 2.29 3.69
N PHE A 404 9.63 2.47 4.28
CA PHE A 404 8.71 3.57 3.97
C PHE A 404 8.84 4.72 4.97
N ALA A 405 8.43 5.92 4.56
CA ALA A 405 8.32 7.03 5.49
C ALA A 405 7.27 6.74 6.56
N THR A 406 7.50 7.26 7.75
CA THR A 406 6.62 7.05 8.89
C THR A 406 5.94 8.33 9.28
N GLU A 407 4.62 8.26 9.41
CA GLU A 407 3.82 9.29 10.06
C GLU A 407 4.41 9.66 11.43
N GLY A 408 4.39 10.93 11.77
CA GLY A 408 4.82 11.35 13.09
C GLY A 408 4.89 12.85 13.29
N SER A 409 5.08 13.24 14.56
CA SER A 409 5.15 14.63 15.00
C SER A 409 6.57 15.09 15.41
N ASN A 410 7.58 14.21 15.34
CA ASN A 410 8.96 14.62 15.59
C ASN A 410 9.49 15.56 14.49
N PRO A 411 10.54 16.34 14.74
CA PRO A 411 11.21 17.10 13.69
C PRO A 411 11.61 16.22 12.51
N GLY A 412 11.27 16.61 11.28
CA GLY A 412 11.55 15.86 10.06
C GLY A 412 10.60 14.69 9.77
N GLN A 413 9.62 14.42 10.63
CA GLN A 413 8.46 13.59 10.33
C GLN A 413 7.31 14.46 9.86
N PHE A 414 6.40 13.89 9.07
CA PHE A 414 5.22 14.57 8.55
C PHE A 414 3.94 13.80 8.88
N ASN A 415 2.81 14.51 8.78
CA ASN A 415 1.48 13.92 8.82
C ASN A 415 0.59 14.70 7.85
N LEU A 416 0.20 14.06 6.74
CA LEU A 416 -0.52 14.64 5.62
C LEU A 416 0.10 15.97 5.12
N PRO A 417 1.39 15.99 4.70
CA PRO A 417 2.00 17.21 4.18
C PRO A 417 1.25 17.66 2.92
N ALA A 418 0.86 18.94 2.86
CA ALA A 418 0.07 19.45 1.73
C ALA A 418 0.83 20.46 0.86
N GLY A 419 1.30 21.55 1.42
CA GLY A 419 2.01 22.60 0.68
C GLY A 419 3.53 22.48 0.82
N VAL A 420 4.24 22.77 -0.26
CA VAL A 420 5.70 22.76 -0.27
C VAL A 420 6.21 23.94 -1.11
N ALA A 421 7.31 24.58 -0.70
CA ALA A 421 7.96 25.65 -1.45
C ALA A 421 9.44 25.74 -1.12
N TYR A 422 10.27 26.16 -2.09
CA TYR A 422 11.68 26.52 -1.87
C TYR A 422 11.82 28.00 -1.56
N ASP A 423 12.67 28.37 -0.62
CA ASP A 423 13.10 29.74 -0.45
C ASP A 423 14.36 30.05 -1.31
N ALA A 424 14.77 31.32 -1.36
CA ALA A 424 15.93 31.74 -2.13
C ALA A 424 17.24 31.11 -1.65
N GLY A 425 17.31 30.59 -0.43
CA GLY A 425 18.48 29.87 0.10
C GLY A 425 18.47 28.36 -0.21
N GLY A 426 17.47 27.88 -0.98
CA GLY A 426 17.29 26.47 -1.30
C GLY A 426 16.73 25.65 -0.15
N ASN A 427 16.26 26.28 0.93
CA ASN A 427 15.57 25.56 2.00
C ASN A 427 14.15 25.23 1.58
N LEU A 428 13.69 24.07 2.00
CA LEU A 428 12.35 23.58 1.73
C LEU A 428 11.43 23.93 2.89
N TRP A 429 10.33 24.63 2.59
CA TRP A 429 9.24 24.90 3.51
C TRP A 429 8.11 23.90 3.28
N VAL A 430 7.60 23.28 4.34
CA VAL A 430 6.57 22.23 4.26
C VAL A 430 5.41 22.59 5.19
N ALA A 431 4.21 22.67 4.65
CA ALA A 431 2.97 22.69 5.42
C ALA A 431 2.64 21.26 5.87
N ASP A 432 2.96 20.95 7.10
CA ASP A 432 2.74 19.67 7.78
C ASP A 432 1.35 19.69 8.43
N THR A 433 0.33 19.49 7.58
CA THR A 433 -1.06 19.93 7.79
C THR A 433 -1.71 19.30 9.01
N ALA A 434 -1.66 17.97 9.13
CA ALA A 434 -2.29 17.28 10.25
C ALA A 434 -1.53 17.48 11.58
N ASN A 435 -0.25 17.85 11.52
CA ASN A 435 0.53 18.26 12.68
C ASN A 435 0.35 19.75 13.03
N ASN A 436 -0.47 20.50 12.28
CA ASN A 436 -0.73 21.93 12.54
C ASN A 436 0.55 22.76 12.64
N ARG A 437 1.48 22.57 11.72
CA ARG A 437 2.77 23.25 11.74
C ARG A 437 3.35 23.43 10.33
N VAL A 438 4.34 24.33 10.26
CA VAL A 438 5.24 24.48 9.11
C VAL A 438 6.63 24.10 9.54
N GLN A 439 7.33 23.29 8.76
CA GLN A 439 8.74 22.95 8.95
C GLN A 439 9.58 23.60 7.86
N GLN A 440 10.74 24.17 8.24
CA GLN A 440 11.80 24.60 7.32
C GLN A 440 12.95 23.59 7.38
N ILE A 441 13.34 23.09 6.22
CA ILE A 441 14.32 22.00 6.09
C ILE A 441 15.46 22.47 5.19
N GLY A 442 16.68 22.35 5.64
CA GLY A 442 17.86 22.68 4.85
C GLY A 442 18.09 21.73 3.68
N PRO A 443 18.93 22.12 2.71
CA PRO A 443 19.29 21.27 1.57
C PRO A 443 19.88 19.93 1.99
N ASP A 444 20.57 19.88 3.14
CA ASP A 444 21.14 18.68 3.75
C ASP A 444 20.11 17.78 4.48
N GLY A 445 18.85 18.23 4.56
CA GLY A 445 17.76 17.53 5.26
C GLY A 445 17.63 17.88 6.74
N THR A 446 18.45 18.79 7.28
CA THR A 446 18.31 19.24 8.67
C THR A 446 17.08 20.11 8.86
N VAL A 447 16.36 19.92 9.95
CA VAL A 447 15.22 20.78 10.30
C VAL A 447 15.75 22.07 10.92
N LEU A 448 15.58 23.18 10.22
CA LEU A 448 16.07 24.50 10.63
C LEU A 448 15.10 25.21 11.58
N SER A 449 13.80 25.09 11.33
CA SER A 449 12.78 25.69 12.17
C SER A 449 11.45 24.95 12.07
N ILE A 450 10.66 25.04 13.15
CA ILE A 450 9.29 24.54 13.23
C ILE A 450 8.42 25.68 13.77
N THR A 451 7.33 25.98 13.10
CA THR A 451 6.38 27.01 13.48
C THR A 451 4.97 26.44 13.54
N SER A 452 4.28 26.59 14.66
CA SER A 452 2.90 26.12 14.80
C SER A 452 1.94 27.06 14.07
N VAL A 453 1.21 26.51 13.11
CA VAL A 453 0.11 27.20 12.36
C VAL A 453 -1.01 26.17 12.21
N ALA A 454 -2.13 26.43 12.81
CA ALA A 454 -3.29 25.54 12.79
C ALA A 454 -3.79 25.32 11.36
N GLY A 455 -3.88 24.06 10.92
CA GLY A 455 -4.34 23.70 9.57
C GLY A 455 -3.49 24.32 8.45
N ALA A 456 -2.16 24.42 8.63
CA ALA A 456 -1.27 24.91 7.57
C ALA A 456 -1.48 24.07 6.30
N ALA A 457 -1.90 24.70 5.21
CA ALA A 457 -2.26 24.04 3.95
C ALA A 457 -1.28 24.36 2.82
N ALA A 458 -0.78 25.60 2.77
CA ALA A 458 0.16 26.03 1.76
C ALA A 458 1.18 27.03 2.34
N VAL A 459 2.34 27.12 1.71
CA VAL A 459 3.45 27.99 2.09
C VAL A 459 3.99 28.73 0.87
N ALA A 460 4.34 30.00 1.03
CA ALA A 460 4.97 30.82 0.00
C ALA A 460 6.08 31.69 0.63
N PRO A 461 7.35 31.29 0.55
CA PRO A 461 8.48 32.09 1.01
C PRO A 461 8.65 33.37 0.17
N ALA A 462 8.99 34.48 0.83
CA ALA A 462 9.27 35.77 0.22
C ALA A 462 10.30 36.55 1.06
N ALA A 463 10.78 37.69 0.57
CA ALA A 463 11.74 38.52 1.30
C ALA A 463 11.23 38.97 2.69
N ALA A 464 9.92 39.22 2.81
CA ALA A 464 9.31 39.64 4.08
C ALA A 464 9.16 38.48 5.10
N GLY A 465 9.34 37.24 4.67
CA GLY A 465 9.12 36.02 5.46
C GLY A 465 8.32 34.99 4.67
N THR A 466 7.72 34.01 5.36
CA THR A 466 6.93 32.95 4.72
C THR A 466 5.44 33.16 4.99
N TYR A 467 4.69 33.32 3.91
CA TYR A 467 3.22 33.33 3.98
C TYR A 467 2.70 31.90 4.11
N VAL A 468 1.72 31.73 4.98
CA VAL A 468 1.11 30.42 5.26
C VAL A 468 -0.40 30.53 5.17
N ALA A 469 -1.03 29.74 4.31
CA ALA A 469 -2.47 29.59 4.29
C ALA A 469 -2.90 28.65 5.42
N SER A 470 -3.71 29.15 6.34
CA SER A 470 -4.25 28.40 7.50
C SER A 470 -5.69 28.01 7.24
N ARG A 471 -5.92 26.77 6.81
CA ARG A 471 -7.23 26.26 6.41
C ARG A 471 -8.25 26.33 7.54
N THR A 472 -7.91 25.80 8.72
CA THR A 472 -8.80 25.79 9.88
C THR A 472 -8.93 27.16 10.55
N GLY A 473 -7.91 28.03 10.39
CA GLY A 473 -7.93 29.40 10.90
C GLY A 473 -8.68 30.38 10.02
N GLY A 474 -8.98 30.03 8.75
CA GLY A 474 -9.59 30.94 7.77
C GLY A 474 -8.72 32.18 7.51
N THR A 475 -7.38 32.02 7.54
CA THR A 475 -6.44 33.14 7.52
C THR A 475 -5.24 32.87 6.62
N VAL A 476 -4.58 33.93 6.17
CA VAL A 476 -3.19 33.93 5.73
C VAL A 476 -2.35 34.58 6.82
N VAL A 477 -1.32 33.91 7.28
CA VAL A 477 -0.36 34.44 8.26
C VAL A 477 1.01 34.62 7.62
N LEU A 478 1.70 35.69 7.99
CA LEU A 478 3.11 35.90 7.66
C LEU A 478 3.98 35.49 8.85
N ARG A 479 4.86 34.54 8.64
CA ARG A 479 5.95 34.24 9.54
C ARG A 479 7.17 35.05 9.15
N ALA A 480 7.47 36.09 9.91
CA ALA A 480 8.64 36.92 9.68
C ALA A 480 9.96 36.14 9.90
N PRO A 481 11.13 36.66 9.42
CA PRO A 481 12.42 36.00 9.60
C PRO A 481 12.80 35.73 11.07
N ASP A 482 12.35 36.58 11.98
CA ASP A 482 12.54 36.40 13.44
C ASP A 482 11.66 35.31 14.08
N GLY A 483 10.77 34.69 13.29
CA GLY A 483 9.82 33.68 13.72
C GLY A 483 8.49 34.20 14.23
N SER A 484 8.31 35.53 14.32
CA SER A 484 7.03 36.13 14.72
C SER A 484 5.95 35.88 13.66
N LEU A 485 4.68 35.78 14.13
CA LEU A 485 3.51 35.54 13.29
C LEU A 485 2.63 36.79 13.28
N SER A 486 2.18 37.22 12.11
CA SER A 486 1.17 38.23 11.93
C SER A 486 0.10 37.79 10.94
N THR A 487 -1.17 38.07 11.22
CA THR A 487 -2.27 37.80 10.28
C THR A 487 -2.28 38.84 9.18
N VAL A 488 -2.19 38.39 7.93
CA VAL A 488 -2.22 39.25 6.74
C VAL A 488 -3.66 39.39 6.23
N GLN A 489 -4.39 38.29 6.21
CA GLN A 489 -5.79 38.19 5.75
C GLN A 489 -6.58 37.28 6.68
N SER A 490 -7.84 37.61 6.92
CA SER A 490 -8.78 36.81 7.69
C SER A 490 -10.14 36.72 6.99
N GLY A 491 -11.03 35.85 7.50
CA GLY A 491 -12.38 35.66 6.96
C GLY A 491 -12.41 34.88 5.65
N LEU A 492 -11.42 34.04 5.40
CA LEU A 492 -11.35 33.18 4.22
C LEU A 492 -12.11 31.86 4.46
N ALA A 493 -12.75 31.34 3.41
CA ALA A 493 -13.44 30.05 3.44
C ALA A 493 -12.47 28.91 3.13
N GLN A 494 -11.80 28.36 4.18
CA GLN A 494 -10.84 27.25 4.04
C GLN A 494 -9.70 27.54 3.02
N PRO A 495 -8.82 28.50 3.25
CA PRO A 495 -7.76 28.81 2.30
C PRO A 495 -6.84 27.59 2.08
N VAL A 496 -6.57 27.29 0.81
CA VAL A 496 -5.87 26.08 0.37
C VAL A 496 -4.55 26.35 -0.35
N ALA A 497 -4.41 27.55 -0.95
CA ALA A 497 -3.20 27.93 -1.67
C ALA A 497 -2.82 29.38 -1.39
N VAL A 498 -1.53 29.67 -1.43
CA VAL A 498 -0.97 31.02 -1.35
C VAL A 498 0.22 31.12 -2.29
N ALA A 499 0.32 32.22 -3.02
CA ALA A 499 1.45 32.51 -3.91
C ALA A 499 1.82 34.00 -3.84
N VAL A 500 3.11 34.30 -3.98
CA VAL A 500 3.64 35.66 -3.90
C VAL A 500 4.18 36.10 -5.26
N ALA A 501 3.74 37.26 -5.74
CA ALA A 501 4.25 37.80 -6.97
C ALA A 501 5.73 38.24 -6.85
N PRO A 502 6.51 38.22 -7.93
CA PRO A 502 7.88 38.72 -7.94
C PRO A 502 7.99 40.12 -7.35
N GLY A 503 8.97 40.31 -6.47
CA GLY A 503 9.12 41.61 -5.76
C GLY A 503 8.17 41.82 -4.59
N GLY A 504 7.24 40.86 -4.28
CA GLY A 504 6.36 40.96 -3.12
C GLY A 504 5.19 41.96 -3.28
N GLY A 505 4.92 42.44 -4.50
CA GLY A 505 3.90 43.46 -4.77
C GLY A 505 2.46 43.00 -4.66
N ALA A 506 2.23 41.69 -4.79
CA ALA A 506 0.93 41.04 -4.58
C ALA A 506 1.11 39.67 -3.88
N VAL A 507 0.13 39.31 -3.07
CA VAL A 507 0.06 38.00 -2.40
C VAL A 507 -1.32 37.41 -2.67
N TYR A 508 -1.36 36.42 -3.53
CA TYR A 508 -2.60 35.74 -3.92
C TYR A 508 -2.93 34.60 -2.98
N VAL A 509 -4.19 34.51 -2.59
CA VAL A 509 -4.73 33.38 -1.83
C VAL A 509 -5.93 32.78 -2.55
N ALA A 510 -5.99 31.46 -2.62
CA ALA A 510 -7.19 30.74 -3.01
C ALA A 510 -7.87 30.15 -1.78
N ASP A 511 -9.17 30.40 -1.69
CA ASP A 511 -10.06 29.69 -0.76
C ASP A 511 -11.09 28.88 -1.57
N ASP A 512 -12.05 28.27 -0.92
CA ASP A 512 -12.97 27.30 -1.52
C ASP A 512 -13.69 27.80 -2.79
N THR A 513 -13.94 29.13 -2.89
CA THR A 513 -14.71 29.72 -4.00
C THR A 513 -14.11 30.98 -4.57
N SER A 514 -12.96 31.44 -4.11
CA SER A 514 -12.39 32.71 -4.54
C SER A 514 -10.87 32.68 -4.66
N VAL A 515 -10.35 33.53 -5.55
CA VAL A 515 -8.94 33.90 -5.58
C VAL A 515 -8.88 35.40 -5.33
N ARG A 516 -8.00 35.85 -4.43
CA ARG A 516 -7.85 37.29 -4.13
C ARG A 516 -6.40 37.70 -3.89
N ASP A 517 -6.11 38.95 -4.14
CA ASP A 517 -4.89 39.60 -3.66
C ASP A 517 -5.10 40.07 -2.21
N THR A 518 -4.28 39.55 -1.29
CA THR A 518 -4.39 39.88 0.15
C THR A 518 -3.87 41.27 0.49
N VAL A 519 -3.06 41.87 -0.38
CA VAL A 519 -2.51 43.25 -0.18
C VAL A 519 -3.57 44.30 -0.44
N THR A 520 -4.31 44.13 -1.52
CA THR A 520 -5.38 45.07 -1.91
C THR A 520 -6.77 44.66 -1.45
N GLY A 521 -6.95 43.39 -1.06
CA GLY A 521 -8.24 42.76 -0.77
C GLY A 521 -9.10 42.48 -2.01
N THR A 522 -8.54 42.68 -3.21
CA THR A 522 -9.26 42.57 -4.48
C THR A 522 -9.50 41.13 -4.87
N LEU A 523 -10.75 40.78 -5.26
CA LEU A 523 -11.07 39.51 -5.87
C LEU A 523 -10.54 39.45 -7.31
N ILE A 524 -9.87 38.39 -7.66
CA ILE A 524 -9.36 38.10 -9.00
C ILE A 524 -10.49 37.45 -9.81
N ALA A 525 -10.87 38.09 -10.92
CA ALA A 525 -11.84 37.50 -11.84
C ALA A 525 -11.19 36.40 -12.68
N GLY A 526 -11.85 35.27 -12.76
CA GLY A 526 -11.48 34.13 -13.62
C GLY A 526 -11.96 34.32 -15.07
N PRO A 527 -11.87 33.27 -15.89
CA PRO A 527 -12.39 33.23 -17.25
C PRO A 527 -13.84 33.68 -17.30
N GLY A 528 -14.18 34.55 -18.27
CA GLY A 528 -15.52 35.13 -18.40
C GLY A 528 -15.87 36.26 -17.40
N GLY A 529 -14.92 36.70 -16.58
CA GLY A 529 -15.10 37.85 -15.65
C GLY A 529 -15.77 37.46 -14.32
N SER A 530 -16.00 36.19 -14.03
CA SER A 530 -16.56 35.75 -12.74
C SER A 530 -15.51 35.84 -11.63
N THR A 531 -15.91 36.39 -10.46
CA THR A 531 -15.09 36.35 -9.24
C THR A 531 -15.32 35.12 -8.39
N THR A 532 -16.26 34.24 -8.78
CA THR A 532 -16.49 32.95 -8.16
C THR A 532 -15.73 31.88 -8.95
N TRP A 533 -14.87 31.15 -8.28
CA TRP A 533 -14.07 30.07 -8.80
C TRP A 533 -14.66 28.73 -8.37
N ASP A 534 -14.38 27.67 -9.12
CA ASP A 534 -14.90 26.33 -8.83
C ASP A 534 -13.80 25.48 -8.18
N HIS A 535 -13.72 25.57 -6.85
CA HIS A 535 -12.77 24.88 -6.01
C HIS A 535 -11.31 25.06 -6.46
N PRO A 536 -10.78 26.29 -6.47
CA PRO A 536 -9.39 26.53 -6.79
C PRO A 536 -8.51 25.84 -5.72
N ALA A 537 -7.50 25.08 -6.16
CA ALA A 537 -6.73 24.20 -5.30
C ALA A 537 -5.24 24.55 -5.21
N GLY A 538 -4.67 25.13 -6.26
CA GLY A 538 -3.27 25.54 -6.33
C GLY A 538 -3.11 26.90 -7.00
N LEU A 539 -2.08 27.63 -6.56
CA LEU A 539 -1.64 28.90 -7.14
C LEU A 539 -0.14 28.89 -7.36
N ALA A 540 0.31 29.46 -8.47
CA ALA A 540 1.71 29.79 -8.69
C ALA A 540 1.81 31.09 -9.49
N VAL A 541 2.90 31.86 -9.29
CA VAL A 541 3.14 33.10 -10.04
C VAL A 541 4.49 33.03 -10.73
N GLY A 542 4.50 33.25 -12.03
CA GLY A 542 5.70 33.30 -12.84
C GLY A 542 6.51 34.58 -12.61
N PRO A 543 7.78 34.61 -13.04
CA PRO A 543 8.65 35.80 -12.88
C PRO A 543 8.15 37.04 -13.66
N ASP A 544 7.31 36.82 -14.67
CA ASP A 544 6.64 37.85 -15.47
C ASP A 544 5.30 38.31 -14.88
N GLY A 545 4.89 37.79 -13.73
CA GLY A 545 3.61 38.05 -13.08
C GLY A 545 2.46 37.19 -13.59
N THR A 546 2.69 36.24 -14.50
CA THR A 546 1.68 35.26 -14.94
C THR A 546 1.16 34.48 -13.74
N LEU A 547 -0.16 34.45 -13.53
CA LEU A 547 -0.83 33.72 -12.45
C LEU A 547 -1.38 32.40 -12.97
N TYR A 548 -0.95 31.30 -12.39
CA TYR A 548 -1.49 29.99 -12.68
C TYR A 548 -2.45 29.57 -11.57
N VAL A 549 -3.59 28.97 -11.96
CA VAL A 549 -4.64 28.49 -11.04
C VAL A 549 -5.06 27.10 -11.45
N SER A 550 -5.04 26.14 -10.53
CA SER A 550 -5.69 24.85 -10.71
C SER A 550 -7.10 24.87 -10.13
N GLU A 551 -8.09 24.31 -10.86
CA GLU A 551 -9.47 24.12 -10.43
C GLU A 551 -9.85 22.65 -10.43
N ARG A 552 -10.47 22.16 -9.34
CA ARG A 552 -10.93 20.78 -9.22
C ARG A 552 -12.28 20.53 -9.88
N ARG A 553 -13.12 21.51 -9.99
CA ARG A 553 -14.43 21.57 -10.70
C ARG A 553 -15.24 20.26 -10.68
N PRO A 554 -15.73 19.78 -9.53
CA PRO A 554 -16.39 18.49 -9.44
C PRO A 554 -17.76 18.44 -10.12
N ALA A 555 -18.35 19.59 -10.48
CA ALA A 555 -19.76 19.67 -10.87
C ALA A 555 -20.04 20.30 -12.24
N THR A 556 -19.04 20.70 -13.04
CA THR A 556 -19.26 21.40 -14.32
C THR A 556 -18.90 20.56 -15.54
N ALA A 557 -19.51 20.88 -16.69
CA ALA A 557 -19.28 20.21 -17.95
C ALA A 557 -17.82 20.27 -18.46
N ASP A 558 -17.05 21.28 -18.00
CA ASP A 558 -15.66 21.48 -18.47
C ASP A 558 -14.60 20.74 -17.63
N GLY A 559 -15.00 20.10 -16.50
CA GLY A 559 -14.14 19.27 -15.65
C GLY A 559 -12.96 20.00 -15.00
N ALA A 560 -12.04 19.26 -14.41
CA ALA A 560 -10.83 19.77 -13.79
C ALA A 560 -9.90 20.44 -14.80
N ARG A 561 -9.22 21.54 -14.41
CA ARG A 561 -8.34 22.25 -15.33
C ARG A 561 -7.22 23.02 -14.63
N VAL A 562 -6.21 23.39 -15.42
CA VAL A 562 -5.19 24.36 -15.03
C VAL A 562 -5.28 25.56 -15.98
N LEU A 563 -5.37 26.74 -15.40
CA LEU A 563 -5.51 28.00 -16.10
C LEU A 563 -4.22 28.82 -15.99
N ARG A 564 -3.91 29.57 -17.06
CA ARG A 564 -2.87 30.58 -17.09
C ARG A 564 -3.49 31.95 -17.29
N GLY A 565 -3.23 32.88 -16.38
CA GLY A 565 -3.65 34.26 -16.44
C GLY A 565 -2.47 35.18 -16.79
N THR A 566 -2.45 35.73 -18.01
CA THR A 566 -1.47 36.72 -18.40
C THR A 566 -1.89 38.08 -17.82
N PRO A 567 -1.04 38.75 -17.01
CA PRO A 567 -1.43 40.00 -16.34
C PRO A 567 -1.50 41.17 -17.29
N SER A 568 -2.58 41.96 -17.20
CA SER A 568 -2.65 43.32 -17.72
C SER A 568 -2.49 44.34 -16.58
N SER A 569 -2.73 43.90 -15.33
CA SER A 569 -2.44 44.59 -14.08
C SER A 569 -2.32 43.54 -12.96
N PRO A 570 -1.86 43.91 -11.74
CA PRO A 570 -1.76 42.96 -10.63
C PRO A 570 -3.07 42.23 -10.26
N THR A 571 -4.22 42.75 -10.68
CA THR A 571 -5.54 42.21 -10.36
C THR A 571 -6.38 41.85 -11.57
N THR A 572 -5.86 42.04 -12.79
CA THR A 572 -6.58 41.79 -14.05
C THR A 572 -5.77 40.89 -14.97
N PHE A 573 -6.36 39.80 -15.42
CA PHE A 573 -5.68 38.76 -16.19
C PHE A 573 -6.50 38.36 -17.42
N ALA A 574 -5.78 38.06 -18.50
CA ALA A 574 -6.32 37.40 -19.67
C ALA A 574 -6.07 35.89 -19.50
N TRP A 575 -7.12 35.05 -19.53
CA TRP A 575 -7.06 33.65 -19.16
C TRP A 575 -7.06 32.72 -20.37
N ASP A 576 -6.20 31.68 -20.35
CA ASP A 576 -6.24 30.53 -21.23
C ASP A 576 -6.07 29.23 -20.45
N THR A 577 -6.44 28.09 -21.09
CA THR A 577 -6.37 26.77 -20.46
C THR A 577 -5.06 26.09 -20.83
N VAL A 578 -4.26 25.70 -19.84
CA VAL A 578 -3.02 24.94 -20.01
C VAL A 578 -3.30 23.44 -20.05
N ALA A 579 -4.16 22.94 -19.15
CA ALA A 579 -4.53 21.54 -19.07
C ALA A 579 -6.03 21.40 -18.82
N GLY A 580 -6.66 20.44 -19.45
CA GLY A 580 -8.04 20.02 -19.21
C GLY A 580 -8.11 18.69 -18.47
N GLU A 581 -9.33 18.21 -18.18
CA GLU A 581 -9.57 16.97 -17.45
C GLU A 581 -9.15 15.73 -18.25
N GLY A 582 -8.49 14.79 -17.58
CA GLY A 582 -8.19 13.47 -18.10
C GLY A 582 -6.92 12.84 -17.55
N ALA A 583 -6.66 11.60 -17.96
CA ALA A 583 -5.47 10.83 -17.57
C ALA A 583 -4.34 10.88 -18.62
N GLY A 584 -4.57 11.48 -19.80
CA GLY A 584 -3.56 11.61 -20.85
C GLY A 584 -2.42 12.55 -20.47
N VAL A 585 -1.34 12.51 -21.23
CA VAL A 585 -0.23 13.46 -21.08
C VAL A 585 -0.75 14.88 -21.34
N GLY A 586 -0.52 15.80 -20.39
CA GLY A 586 -1.03 17.16 -20.46
C GLY A 586 -2.48 17.33 -20.00
N GLN A 587 -3.12 16.28 -19.49
CA GLN A 587 -4.41 16.32 -18.81
C GLN A 587 -4.23 16.13 -17.31
N VAL A 588 -5.24 16.53 -16.52
CA VAL A 588 -5.18 16.45 -15.05
C VAL A 588 -6.52 15.97 -14.46
N VAL A 589 -6.46 15.29 -13.31
CA VAL A 589 -7.64 14.91 -12.52
C VAL A 589 -7.45 15.40 -11.09
N LYS A 590 -8.44 16.15 -10.57
CA LYS A 590 -8.37 16.76 -9.24
C LYS A 590 -7.02 17.46 -8.96
N PRO A 591 -6.54 18.36 -9.82
CA PRO A 591 -5.23 18.96 -9.67
C PRO A 591 -5.10 19.68 -8.31
N GLY A 592 -3.92 19.52 -7.69
CA GLY A 592 -3.54 20.15 -6.43
C GLY A 592 -2.67 21.39 -6.63
N GLY A 593 -1.53 21.44 -5.92
CA GLY A 593 -0.58 22.54 -5.97
C GLY A 593 0.12 22.70 -7.30
N LEU A 594 0.61 23.90 -7.54
CA LEU A 594 1.34 24.33 -8.73
C LEU A 594 2.71 24.88 -8.35
N GLY A 595 3.71 24.70 -9.20
CA GLY A 595 5.04 25.30 -9.08
C GLY A 595 5.53 25.80 -10.42
N VAL A 596 6.09 27.01 -10.45
CA VAL A 596 6.71 27.60 -11.64
C VAL A 596 8.21 27.77 -11.41
N SER A 597 9.02 27.44 -12.41
CA SER A 597 10.47 27.67 -12.34
C SER A 597 10.79 29.15 -12.24
N PRO A 598 11.93 29.52 -11.59
CA PRO A 598 12.31 30.92 -11.43
C PRO A 598 12.52 31.69 -12.74
N ASP A 599 12.80 30.97 -13.85
CA ASP A 599 12.91 31.53 -15.19
C ASP A 599 11.57 31.56 -15.96
N GLY A 600 10.50 31.04 -15.37
CA GLY A 600 9.16 31.00 -15.97
C GLY A 600 8.99 29.99 -17.09
N THR A 601 9.99 29.14 -17.38
CA THR A 601 9.97 28.23 -18.52
C THR A 601 9.30 26.89 -18.25
N THR A 602 9.16 26.52 -16.97
CA THR A 602 8.56 25.25 -16.54
C THR A 602 7.44 25.49 -15.52
N LEU A 603 6.29 24.87 -15.77
CA LEU A 603 5.18 24.72 -14.81
C LEU A 603 5.08 23.26 -14.39
N VAL A 604 4.97 22.98 -13.10
CA VAL A 604 4.64 21.63 -12.58
C VAL A 604 3.30 21.67 -11.87
N VAL A 605 2.56 20.58 -11.99
CA VAL A 605 1.20 20.41 -11.47
C VAL A 605 1.15 19.10 -10.67
N ALA A 606 0.73 19.17 -9.42
CA ALA A 606 0.34 17.99 -8.66
C ALA A 606 -0.99 17.46 -9.23
N ASP A 607 -0.94 16.42 -10.03
CA ASP A 607 -2.11 15.75 -10.64
C ASP A 607 -2.62 14.68 -9.67
N THR A 608 -3.24 15.16 -8.58
CA THR A 608 -3.60 14.38 -7.39
C THR A 608 -4.48 13.18 -7.72
N GLY A 609 -5.45 13.35 -8.61
CA GLY A 609 -6.38 12.28 -8.96
C GLY A 609 -5.79 11.22 -9.89
N ASN A 610 -4.62 11.48 -10.48
CA ASN A 610 -3.86 10.50 -11.28
C ASN A 610 -2.58 10.04 -10.55
N ASP A 611 -2.37 10.46 -9.29
CA ASP A 611 -1.19 10.08 -8.47
C ASP A 611 0.15 10.32 -9.20
N ARG A 612 0.28 11.48 -9.82
CA ARG A 612 1.47 11.85 -10.59
C ARG A 612 1.71 13.35 -10.57
N VAL A 613 2.85 13.78 -11.08
CA VAL A 613 3.15 15.17 -11.35
C VAL A 613 3.24 15.38 -12.84
N VAL A 614 2.50 16.35 -13.38
CA VAL A 614 2.59 16.77 -14.79
C VAL A 614 3.48 18.00 -14.88
N ARG A 615 4.44 17.95 -15.79
CA ARG A 615 5.36 19.03 -16.09
C ARG A 615 5.01 19.61 -17.47
N PHE A 616 5.01 20.91 -17.59
CA PHE A 616 4.80 21.66 -18.84
C PHE A 616 6.01 22.55 -19.10
N ASP A 617 6.67 22.41 -20.24
CA ASP A 617 7.82 23.23 -20.64
C ASP A 617 7.45 24.18 -21.76
N ALA A 618 7.96 25.42 -21.72
CA ALA A 618 7.78 26.39 -22.78
C ALA A 618 8.41 25.92 -24.10
N ALA A 619 7.82 26.30 -25.22
CA ALA A 619 8.33 25.94 -26.55
C ALA A 619 9.82 26.35 -26.70
N GLY A 620 10.68 25.41 -27.07
CA GLY A 620 12.13 25.58 -27.16
C GLY A 620 12.89 25.20 -25.89
N HIS A 621 12.21 24.96 -24.78
CA HIS A 621 12.73 24.25 -23.59
C HIS A 621 12.24 22.78 -23.68
N ALA A 622 12.93 21.96 -24.40
CA ALA A 622 12.66 20.52 -24.33
C ALA A 622 13.00 20.06 -22.91
N PRO A 623 12.15 19.22 -22.28
CA PRO A 623 12.57 18.55 -21.06
C PRO A 623 13.92 17.89 -21.31
N PRO A 624 14.80 17.81 -20.30
CA PRO A 624 16.07 17.12 -20.45
C PRO A 624 15.81 15.76 -21.10
N ALA A 625 16.56 15.46 -22.17
CA ALA A 625 16.38 14.20 -22.88
C ALA A 625 16.50 13.04 -21.89
N THR A 626 15.60 12.09 -21.95
CA THR A 626 15.64 10.90 -21.12
C THR A 626 15.82 9.67 -21.99
N ALA A 627 16.55 8.70 -21.47
CA ALA A 627 16.72 7.38 -22.06
C ALA A 627 16.10 6.31 -21.13
N THR A 628 15.58 5.25 -21.70
CA THR A 628 14.95 4.16 -20.97
C THR A 628 15.96 3.04 -20.73
N LEU A 629 16.14 2.62 -19.48
CA LEU A 629 16.84 1.40 -19.14
C LEU A 629 15.80 0.30 -18.87
N ARG A 630 15.87 -0.76 -19.66
CA ARG A 630 15.16 -2.02 -19.40
C ARG A 630 16.15 -2.99 -18.79
N ALA A 631 15.85 -3.48 -17.61
CA ALA A 631 16.74 -4.36 -16.86
C ALA A 631 16.00 -5.63 -16.46
N GLY A 632 16.51 -6.79 -16.91
CA GLY A 632 15.90 -8.10 -16.67
C GLY A 632 16.68 -8.95 -15.67
N VAL A 633 16.01 -9.91 -15.03
CA VAL A 633 16.60 -10.97 -14.22
C VAL A 633 16.27 -12.32 -14.85
N GLU A 634 17.29 -13.04 -15.27
CA GLU A 634 17.17 -14.34 -15.94
C GLU A 634 17.73 -15.48 -15.08
N GLY A 635 17.24 -16.71 -15.32
CA GLY A 635 17.74 -17.95 -14.70
C GLY A 635 16.73 -18.61 -13.77
N ILE A 636 17.03 -19.84 -13.35
CA ILE A 636 16.16 -20.68 -12.49
C ILE A 636 16.35 -20.37 -11.00
N ASP A 637 17.58 -20.04 -10.59
CA ASP A 637 17.93 -19.66 -9.21
C ASP A 637 18.08 -18.14 -9.19
N ARG A 638 16.98 -17.45 -8.81
CA ARG A 638 16.87 -16.01 -8.98
C ARG A 638 17.58 -15.22 -7.88
N GLY A 639 17.84 -13.95 -8.16
CA GLY A 639 18.32 -12.91 -7.26
C GLY A 639 17.50 -11.65 -7.47
N THR A 640 17.98 -10.53 -6.97
CA THR A 640 17.39 -9.20 -7.20
C THR A 640 18.39 -8.28 -7.88
N LEU A 641 17.87 -7.41 -8.74
CA LEU A 641 18.60 -6.37 -9.43
C LEU A 641 18.19 -5.02 -8.87
N LEU A 642 19.15 -4.22 -8.48
CA LEU A 642 18.95 -2.88 -7.92
C LEU A 642 19.75 -1.86 -8.71
N SER A 643 19.37 -0.59 -8.71
CA SER A 643 20.21 0.52 -9.17
C SER A 643 20.69 1.38 -8.01
N ASP A 644 21.84 2.04 -8.18
CA ASP A 644 22.35 3.08 -7.27
C ASP A 644 21.48 4.32 -7.30
N LEU A 645 20.96 4.67 -8.49
CA LEU A 645 19.89 5.64 -8.63
C LEU A 645 18.56 4.90 -8.42
N PRO A 646 17.63 5.46 -7.63
CA PRO A 646 16.31 4.84 -7.40
C PRO A 646 15.54 4.65 -8.70
N GLY A 647 14.86 3.52 -8.83
CA GLY A 647 13.99 3.21 -9.98
C GLY A 647 14.10 1.79 -10.49
N ILE A 648 15.23 1.08 -10.27
CA ILE A 648 15.33 -0.35 -10.58
C ILE A 648 15.52 -1.12 -9.28
N ALA A 649 14.51 -1.92 -8.94
CA ALA A 649 14.52 -2.84 -7.80
C ALA A 649 13.61 -4.03 -8.14
N CYS A 650 14.13 -5.02 -8.87
CA CYS A 650 13.31 -6.09 -9.43
C CYS A 650 13.92 -7.49 -9.26
N ALA A 651 13.03 -8.46 -9.23
CA ALA A 651 13.33 -9.88 -9.31
C ALA A 651 13.03 -10.48 -10.70
N THR A 652 12.44 -9.71 -11.59
CA THR A 652 12.16 -10.05 -13.00
C THR A 652 12.58 -8.89 -13.91
N ASP A 653 11.71 -8.41 -14.78
CA ASP A 653 11.98 -7.30 -15.68
C ASP A 653 11.51 -5.97 -15.09
N CYS A 654 12.37 -4.97 -15.19
CA CYS A 654 12.06 -3.58 -14.83
C CYS A 654 12.34 -2.63 -15.99
N ARG A 655 11.65 -1.51 -15.96
CA ARG A 655 11.85 -0.42 -16.90
C ARG A 655 11.84 0.91 -16.16
N GLN A 656 12.90 1.72 -16.35
CA GLN A 656 13.01 3.04 -15.75
C GLN A 656 13.60 4.03 -16.74
N ARG A 657 13.12 5.29 -16.74
CA ARG A 657 13.69 6.39 -17.48
C ARG A 657 14.71 7.13 -16.61
N PHE A 658 15.84 7.46 -17.19
CA PHE A 658 16.90 8.25 -16.57
C PHE A 658 17.28 9.40 -17.50
N GLY A 659 17.73 10.51 -16.95
CA GLY A 659 18.26 11.64 -17.74
C GLY A 659 19.42 11.21 -18.61
N THR A 660 19.42 11.67 -19.89
CA THR A 660 20.50 11.38 -20.84
C THR A 660 21.84 11.88 -20.31
N GLY A 661 22.87 11.06 -20.47
CA GLY A 661 24.23 11.31 -19.95
C GLY A 661 24.46 10.85 -18.51
N ARG A 662 23.42 10.40 -17.77
CA ARG A 662 23.59 9.82 -16.45
C ARG A 662 24.21 8.42 -16.52
N VAL A 663 25.04 8.10 -15.52
CA VAL A 663 25.57 6.76 -15.29
C VAL A 663 24.71 6.09 -14.22
N VAL A 664 24.09 4.96 -14.57
CA VAL A 664 23.28 4.13 -13.66
C VAL A 664 24.09 2.88 -13.32
N THR A 665 24.39 2.67 -12.05
CA THR A 665 25.09 1.45 -11.59
C THR A 665 24.07 0.42 -11.13
N LEU A 666 23.98 -0.67 -11.86
CA LEU A 666 23.16 -1.83 -11.50
C LEU A 666 23.93 -2.73 -10.53
N VAL A 667 23.25 -3.21 -9.49
CA VAL A 667 23.79 -4.10 -8.45
C VAL A 667 22.98 -5.39 -8.44
N ALA A 668 23.60 -6.49 -8.82
CA ALA A 668 23.00 -7.82 -8.79
C ALA A 668 23.22 -8.48 -7.42
N LYS A 669 22.15 -8.89 -6.76
CA LYS A 669 22.18 -9.62 -5.49
C LYS A 669 21.63 -11.04 -5.69
N PRO A 670 22.50 -12.06 -5.79
CA PRO A 670 22.05 -13.46 -5.91
C PRO A 670 21.26 -13.89 -4.67
N ALA A 671 20.23 -14.72 -4.86
CA ALA A 671 19.57 -15.42 -3.77
C ALA A 671 20.52 -16.43 -3.10
N ALA A 672 20.16 -16.91 -1.90
CA ALA A 672 20.99 -17.91 -1.19
C ALA A 672 21.11 -19.20 -2.03
N GLY A 673 22.33 -19.62 -2.32
CA GLY A 673 22.63 -20.79 -3.18
C GLY A 673 22.78 -20.46 -4.66
N SER A 674 22.66 -19.19 -5.06
CA SER A 674 22.83 -18.72 -6.44
C SER A 674 24.09 -17.91 -6.61
N VAL A 675 24.60 -17.81 -7.82
CA VAL A 675 25.72 -16.98 -8.24
C VAL A 675 25.35 -16.20 -9.50
N ILE A 676 26.05 -15.10 -9.75
CA ILE A 676 25.91 -14.37 -11.02
C ILE A 676 26.60 -15.20 -12.11
N ALA A 677 25.81 -15.64 -13.09
CA ALA A 677 26.31 -16.40 -14.23
C ALA A 677 26.78 -15.51 -15.38
N GLY A 678 26.29 -14.27 -15.41
CA GLY A 678 26.71 -13.27 -16.40
C GLY A 678 25.68 -12.15 -16.56
N TRP A 679 26.04 -11.18 -17.38
CA TRP A 679 25.21 -10.08 -17.81
C TRP A 679 25.03 -10.08 -19.32
N SER A 680 23.92 -9.51 -19.80
CA SER A 680 23.65 -9.34 -21.22
C SER A 680 23.36 -7.87 -21.56
N GLY A 681 23.16 -7.57 -22.87
CA GLY A 681 22.86 -6.22 -23.34
C GLY A 681 23.95 -5.21 -22.99
N ALA A 682 23.56 -4.01 -22.55
CA ALA A 682 24.53 -2.94 -22.21
C ALA A 682 25.55 -3.35 -21.12
N CYS A 683 25.22 -4.35 -20.33
CA CYS A 683 26.06 -4.89 -19.26
C CYS A 683 26.90 -6.13 -19.67
N ALA A 684 26.88 -6.58 -20.92
CA ALA A 684 27.55 -7.83 -21.34
C ALA A 684 29.05 -7.87 -20.96
N GLY A 685 29.73 -6.72 -20.96
CA GLY A 685 31.15 -6.61 -20.56
C GLY A 685 31.43 -6.79 -19.07
N ALA A 686 30.42 -6.77 -18.20
CA ALA A 686 30.58 -6.92 -16.75
C ALA A 686 30.87 -8.36 -16.32
N GLY A 687 30.66 -9.35 -17.20
CA GLY A 687 30.92 -10.75 -16.91
C GLY A 687 30.12 -11.27 -15.70
N THR A 688 30.79 -11.72 -14.66
CA THR A 688 30.17 -12.17 -13.39
C THR A 688 30.32 -11.16 -12.26
N ALA A 689 30.69 -9.90 -12.57
CA ALA A 689 30.80 -8.85 -11.55
C ALA A 689 29.45 -8.57 -10.88
N PRO A 690 29.43 -8.21 -9.59
CA PRO A 690 28.19 -7.91 -8.88
C PRO A 690 27.57 -6.57 -9.31
N THR A 691 28.28 -5.75 -10.05
CA THR A 691 27.81 -4.43 -10.52
C THR A 691 28.10 -4.23 -11.99
N CYS A 692 27.27 -3.43 -12.64
CA CYS A 692 27.44 -2.93 -14.00
C CYS A 692 27.00 -1.47 -14.06
N ALA A 693 27.82 -0.61 -14.71
CA ALA A 693 27.50 0.78 -14.95
C ALA A 693 27.03 0.97 -16.40
N VAL A 694 25.85 1.59 -16.58
CA VAL A 694 25.27 1.92 -17.89
C VAL A 694 25.20 3.44 -18.01
N THR A 695 25.80 3.99 -19.06
CA THR A 695 25.64 5.41 -19.39
C THR A 695 24.37 5.57 -20.24
N MET A 696 23.45 6.38 -19.78
CA MET A 696 22.12 6.58 -20.39
C MET A 696 22.21 7.59 -21.54
N ASP A 697 22.90 7.27 -22.60
CA ASP A 697 22.98 8.09 -23.83
C ASP A 697 21.83 7.82 -24.80
N THR A 698 21.32 6.61 -24.80
CA THR A 698 20.14 6.13 -25.56
C THR A 698 19.36 5.14 -24.71
N ASP A 699 18.27 4.60 -25.23
CA ASP A 699 17.56 3.47 -24.62
C ASP A 699 18.48 2.24 -24.57
N HIS A 700 18.55 1.61 -23.40
CA HIS A 700 19.38 0.42 -23.17
C HIS A 700 18.55 -0.74 -22.64
N ASP A 701 18.86 -1.94 -23.17
CA ASP A 701 18.40 -3.21 -22.62
C ASP A 701 19.54 -3.95 -21.95
N THR A 702 19.33 -4.53 -20.80
CA THR A 702 20.32 -5.35 -20.07
C THR A 702 19.61 -6.40 -19.24
N ALA A 703 20.29 -7.50 -18.97
CA ALA A 703 19.79 -8.48 -17.98
C ALA A 703 20.94 -9.10 -17.21
N VAL A 704 20.67 -9.49 -15.96
CA VAL A 704 21.58 -10.31 -15.16
C VAL A 704 21.03 -11.73 -15.11
N ARG A 705 21.91 -12.70 -15.36
CA ARG A 705 21.59 -14.12 -15.25
C ARG A 705 22.14 -14.70 -13.97
N PHE A 706 21.28 -15.36 -13.20
CA PHE A 706 21.68 -16.14 -12.04
C PHE A 706 21.67 -17.64 -12.35
N ALA A 707 22.58 -18.39 -11.73
CA ALA A 707 22.67 -19.84 -11.80
C ALA A 707 22.90 -20.42 -10.41
N ALA A 708 22.60 -21.71 -10.23
CA ALA A 708 22.94 -22.41 -9.00
C ALA A 708 24.45 -22.30 -8.72
N ALA A 709 24.81 -22.03 -7.48
CA ALA A 709 26.20 -22.06 -7.07
C ALA A 709 26.77 -23.45 -7.38
N PRO A 710 27.94 -23.56 -8.04
CA PRO A 710 28.56 -24.84 -8.28
C PRO A 710 28.76 -25.56 -6.94
N PRO A 711 28.50 -26.88 -6.85
CA PRO A 711 28.81 -27.60 -5.65
C PRO A 711 30.28 -27.33 -5.31
N PRO A 712 30.63 -27.16 -4.05
CA PRO A 712 32.01 -26.94 -3.66
C PRO A 712 32.88 -28.01 -4.29
N PRO A 713 34.03 -27.65 -4.88
CA PRO A 713 34.88 -28.61 -5.56
C PRO A 713 35.17 -29.79 -4.59
N VAL A 714 34.84 -31.00 -5.02
CA VAL A 714 35.20 -32.22 -4.30
C VAL A 714 36.73 -32.19 -4.25
N ALA A 715 37.29 -31.84 -3.11
CA ALA A 715 38.71 -31.90 -2.89
C ALA A 715 39.17 -33.34 -3.18
N PRO A 716 40.27 -33.56 -3.93
CA PRO A 716 40.81 -34.90 -4.09
C PRO A 716 41.04 -35.48 -2.71
N PRO A 717 40.87 -36.81 -2.52
CA PRO A 717 40.96 -37.41 -1.20
C PRO A 717 42.36 -37.20 -0.63
N VAL A 718 42.55 -36.13 0.07
CA VAL A 718 43.64 -35.98 1.01
C VAL A 718 43.23 -36.84 2.18
N THR A 719 43.97 -37.91 2.46
CA THR A 719 43.91 -38.62 3.72
C THR A 719 44.23 -37.62 4.84
N ALA A 720 43.23 -36.83 5.21
CA ALA A 720 43.31 -36.00 6.39
C ALA A 720 43.13 -36.87 7.63
N PRO A 721 43.88 -36.64 8.71
CA PRO A 721 43.64 -37.28 10.00
C PRO A 721 42.17 -37.03 10.35
N ALA A 722 41.48 -38.07 10.82
CA ALA A 722 40.08 -38.04 11.17
C ALA A 722 39.75 -36.77 11.97
N PRO A 723 38.72 -35.95 11.57
CA PRO A 723 38.37 -34.76 12.31
C PRO A 723 38.06 -35.15 13.74
N THR A 724 38.71 -34.55 14.68
CA THR A 724 38.38 -34.66 16.11
C THR A 724 36.87 -34.33 16.23
N PRO A 725 36.06 -35.24 16.75
CA PRO A 725 34.64 -35.05 16.86
C PRO A 725 34.38 -33.76 17.63
N ALA A 726 33.62 -32.87 17.01
CA ALA A 726 33.28 -31.61 17.65
C ALA A 726 32.70 -31.92 19.06
N PRO A 727 33.13 -31.23 20.10
CA PRO A 727 32.70 -31.58 21.47
C PRO A 727 31.17 -31.55 21.57
N PRO A 728 30.55 -32.50 22.28
CA PRO A 728 29.10 -32.62 22.33
C PRO A 728 28.44 -31.34 22.88
N VAL A 729 27.18 -31.11 22.44
CA VAL A 729 26.39 -29.98 23.00
C VAL A 729 26.27 -30.13 24.51
N VAL A 730 26.52 -29.10 25.28
CA VAL A 730 26.40 -29.11 26.74
C VAL A 730 25.24 -28.23 27.17
N LEU A 731 24.34 -28.76 27.99
CA LEU A 731 23.32 -28.04 28.75
C LEU A 731 24.01 -27.35 29.93
N ARG A 732 24.44 -26.09 29.80
CA ARG A 732 25.23 -25.36 30.81
C ARG A 732 24.40 -25.05 32.05
N SER A 733 23.19 -24.58 31.87
CA SER A 733 22.29 -24.29 33.01
C SER A 733 20.81 -24.38 32.61
N VAL A 734 19.98 -24.68 33.59
CA VAL A 734 18.51 -24.62 33.53
C VAL A 734 18.02 -23.92 34.79
N ARG A 735 17.34 -22.78 34.65
CA ARG A 735 16.81 -22.00 35.77
C ARG A 735 15.33 -21.73 35.55
N LEU A 736 14.57 -21.64 36.65
CA LEU A 736 13.21 -21.12 36.68
C LEU A 736 13.20 -19.84 37.51
N ASP A 737 12.48 -18.81 37.05
CA ASP A 737 12.29 -17.54 37.74
C ASP A 737 11.36 -17.73 38.96
N THR A 738 10.49 -18.75 38.93
CA THR A 738 9.68 -19.15 40.07
C THR A 738 9.52 -20.67 40.13
N HIS A 739 9.60 -21.24 41.33
CA HIS A 739 9.46 -22.68 41.57
C HIS A 739 8.05 -23.10 42.03
N THR A 740 7.12 -22.16 42.11
CA THR A 740 5.74 -22.45 42.53
C THR A 740 4.75 -21.82 41.57
N LEU A 741 3.93 -22.64 40.92
CA LEU A 741 2.83 -22.24 40.06
C LEU A 741 1.49 -22.48 40.77
N ARG A 742 0.52 -21.58 40.58
CA ARG A 742 -0.87 -21.80 41.05
C ARG A 742 -1.71 -22.46 39.96
N ALA A 743 -2.51 -23.44 40.33
CA ALA A 743 -3.56 -24.01 39.46
C ALA A 743 -4.68 -22.95 39.30
N ALA A 744 -5.08 -22.64 38.08
CA ALA A 744 -6.22 -21.76 37.82
C ALA A 744 -7.52 -22.46 38.28
N ARG A 745 -8.34 -21.80 39.12
CA ARG A 745 -9.69 -22.26 39.46
C ARG A 745 -10.67 -21.81 38.37
N ARG A 746 -11.64 -22.65 38.03
CA ARG A 746 -12.73 -22.34 37.06
C ARG A 746 -13.54 -21.06 37.41
N ALA A 747 -13.53 -20.63 38.65
CA ALA A 747 -14.23 -19.41 39.13
C ALA A 747 -13.45 -18.11 38.92
N ASP A 748 -12.13 -18.16 38.70
CA ASP A 748 -11.31 -16.96 38.58
C ASP A 748 -11.29 -16.36 37.16
N VAL A 749 -11.84 -17.08 36.18
CA VAL A 749 -11.94 -16.64 34.77
C VAL A 749 -13.03 -15.56 34.58
N ARG A 750 -14.02 -15.47 35.49
CA ARG A 750 -15.15 -14.51 35.38
C ARG A 750 -14.97 -13.21 36.20
N ARG A 751 -13.94 -13.07 37.00
CA ARG A 751 -13.62 -11.83 37.73
C ARG A 751 -12.19 -11.40 37.45
N ARG A 752 -12.01 -10.29 36.73
CA ARG A 752 -10.74 -9.58 36.58
C ARG A 752 -10.30 -8.99 37.92
N VAL A 753 -9.85 -9.83 38.84
CA VAL A 753 -9.21 -9.37 40.07
C VAL A 753 -7.70 -9.51 39.90
N ARG A 754 -6.98 -8.38 40.01
CA ARG A 754 -5.51 -8.29 40.03
C ARG A 754 -4.93 -9.18 41.14
N ALA A 755 -4.70 -10.44 40.84
CA ALA A 755 -3.98 -11.33 41.77
C ALA A 755 -2.49 -11.30 41.41
N ARG A 756 -1.69 -10.64 42.22
CA ARG A 756 -0.23 -10.56 42.17
C ARG A 756 0.44 -11.90 42.58
N ARG A 757 0.10 -13.05 41.99
CA ARG A 757 0.86 -14.30 42.20
C ARG A 757 0.98 -15.08 40.90
N ALA A 758 2.23 -15.48 40.58
CA ALA A 758 2.63 -16.02 39.29
C ALA A 758 1.88 -17.30 38.94
N THR A 759 1.03 -17.22 37.90
CA THR A 759 0.47 -18.40 37.21
C THR A 759 1.41 -18.91 36.11
N ARG A 760 2.51 -18.22 35.86
CA ARG A 760 3.52 -18.50 34.84
C ARG A 760 4.91 -18.43 35.46
N ALA A 761 5.80 -19.30 35.01
CA ALA A 761 7.22 -19.25 35.27
C ALA A 761 7.96 -19.20 33.93
N HIS A 762 9.10 -18.54 33.89
CA HIS A 762 9.97 -18.57 32.72
C HIS A 762 11.15 -19.48 33.00
N ALA A 763 11.36 -20.42 32.09
CA ALA A 763 12.53 -21.29 32.09
C ALA A 763 13.59 -20.68 31.18
N THR A 764 14.79 -20.45 31.72
CA THR A 764 15.98 -20.05 30.95
C THR A 764 16.93 -21.24 30.87
N VAL A 765 17.30 -21.61 29.65
CA VAL A 765 18.21 -22.71 29.37
C VAL A 765 19.41 -22.16 28.60
N VAL A 766 20.62 -22.47 29.07
CA VAL A 766 21.86 -22.08 28.40
C VAL A 766 22.51 -23.32 27.79
N LEU A 767 22.73 -23.27 26.48
CA LEU A 767 23.39 -24.31 25.68
C LEU A 767 24.80 -23.86 25.28
N SER A 768 25.72 -24.77 25.11
CA SER A 768 27.06 -24.44 24.58
C SER A 768 27.05 -24.10 23.09
N ARG A 769 26.04 -24.55 22.34
CA ARG A 769 25.80 -24.29 20.91
C ARG A 769 24.35 -24.60 20.54
N PRO A 770 23.89 -24.21 19.33
CA PRO A 770 22.54 -24.50 18.85
C PRO A 770 22.18 -25.98 18.90
N ALA A 771 20.95 -26.29 19.31
CA ALA A 771 20.44 -27.69 19.41
C ALA A 771 18.91 -27.71 19.45
N THR A 772 18.30 -28.81 19.11
CA THR A 772 16.87 -29.04 19.33
C THR A 772 16.62 -29.43 20.79
N LEU A 773 15.82 -28.64 21.50
CA LEU A 773 15.52 -28.84 22.93
C LEU A 773 14.16 -29.52 23.10
N THR A 774 14.12 -30.73 23.64
CA THR A 774 12.89 -31.40 24.04
C THR A 774 12.65 -31.20 25.52
N VAL A 775 11.51 -30.58 25.86
CA VAL A 775 11.08 -30.33 27.24
C VAL A 775 9.97 -31.30 27.63
N MET A 776 10.17 -32.07 28.67
CA MET A 776 9.19 -33.02 29.20
C MET A 776 8.80 -32.66 30.62
N VAL A 777 7.54 -32.85 30.98
CA VAL A 777 7.06 -32.69 32.34
C VAL A 777 6.99 -34.03 33.02
N GLN A 778 7.56 -34.13 34.21
CA GLN A 778 7.51 -35.31 35.03
C GLN A 778 6.80 -35.02 36.36
N GLN A 779 5.85 -35.85 36.74
CA GLN A 779 5.11 -35.77 38.00
C GLN A 779 5.75 -36.60 39.07
N GLY A 780 5.96 -36.02 40.26
CA GLY A 780 6.38 -36.78 41.45
C GLY A 780 5.26 -37.66 41.97
N ARG A 781 5.52 -38.95 42.09
CA ARG A 781 4.60 -39.94 42.68
C ARG A 781 5.30 -40.62 43.83
N PRO A 782 4.56 -41.10 44.83
CA PRO A 782 5.12 -41.89 45.90
C PRO A 782 5.83 -43.13 45.35
N GLY A 783 6.98 -43.45 45.92
CA GLY A 783 7.82 -44.60 45.55
C GLY A 783 8.49 -45.23 46.79
N ARG A 784 9.24 -46.29 46.56
CA ARG A 784 10.07 -46.95 47.56
C ARG A 784 11.50 -47.13 47.01
N ARG A 785 12.51 -47.02 47.87
CA ARG A 785 13.91 -47.21 47.46
C ARG A 785 14.17 -48.68 47.16
N ALA A 786 14.88 -48.89 45.98
CA ALA A 786 15.41 -50.16 45.57
C ALA A 786 16.84 -49.90 45.09
N GLY A 787 17.84 -50.12 45.96
CA GLY A 787 19.18 -49.62 45.77
C GLY A 787 19.24 -48.11 45.72
N SER A 788 19.92 -47.56 44.70
CA SER A 788 19.97 -46.12 44.44
C SER A 788 18.72 -45.59 43.76
N SER A 789 17.82 -46.44 43.26
CA SER A 789 16.63 -46.10 42.49
C SER A 789 15.36 -45.98 43.34
N CYS A 790 14.41 -45.15 42.86
CA CYS A 790 13.07 -45.04 43.46
C CYS A 790 12.04 -45.69 42.53
N VAL A 791 11.47 -46.80 42.94
CA VAL A 791 10.53 -47.60 42.15
C VAL A 791 9.08 -47.45 42.58
N ALA A 792 8.13 -47.92 41.80
CA ALA A 792 6.71 -47.90 42.17
C ALA A 792 6.47 -48.73 43.47
N VAL A 793 5.47 -48.34 44.24
CA VAL A 793 5.06 -49.06 45.42
C VAL A 793 4.39 -50.37 45.02
N THR A 794 4.92 -51.46 45.50
CA THR A 794 4.34 -52.81 45.31
C THR A 794 4.14 -53.46 46.64
N ARG A 795 3.43 -54.59 46.72
CA ARG A 795 3.23 -55.40 47.95
C ARG A 795 4.57 -55.85 48.54
N ALA A 796 5.54 -56.19 47.66
CA ALA A 796 6.86 -56.68 48.05
C ALA A 796 7.78 -55.58 48.62
N ASN A 797 7.66 -54.33 48.22
CA ASN A 797 8.55 -53.25 48.62
C ASN A 797 7.94 -52.20 49.57
N ARG A 798 6.67 -52.36 49.97
CA ARG A 798 5.92 -51.40 50.77
C ARG A 798 6.59 -50.96 52.10
N ARG A 799 7.44 -51.84 52.67
CA ARG A 799 8.15 -51.57 53.93
C ARG A 799 9.49 -50.84 53.72
N ARG A 800 9.98 -50.67 52.47
CA ARG A 800 11.24 -50.01 52.16
C ARG A 800 11.09 -48.49 52.33
N THR A 801 12.20 -47.80 52.46
CA THR A 801 12.24 -46.34 52.63
C THR A 801 11.42 -45.60 51.58
N ARG A 802 10.63 -44.63 52.00
CA ARG A 802 9.82 -43.77 51.09
C ARG A 802 10.71 -42.89 50.26
N CYS A 803 10.34 -42.65 49.00
CA CYS A 803 10.99 -41.73 48.06
C CYS A 803 9.97 -41.15 47.06
N THR A 804 10.35 -40.13 46.30
CA THR A 804 9.53 -39.60 45.24
C THR A 804 10.05 -40.07 43.91
N ARG A 805 9.23 -40.80 43.14
CA ARG A 805 9.52 -41.24 41.79
C ARG A 805 8.90 -40.25 40.81
N PHE A 806 9.72 -39.75 39.91
CA PHE A 806 9.24 -38.87 38.86
C PHE A 806 8.86 -39.67 37.61
N VAL A 807 7.61 -39.53 37.15
CA VAL A 807 7.06 -40.23 35.99
C VAL A 807 6.75 -39.20 34.91
N THR A 808 7.25 -39.44 33.72
CA THR A 808 6.94 -38.59 32.57
C THR A 808 5.45 -38.69 32.27
N ILE A 809 4.78 -37.58 32.22
CA ILE A 809 3.39 -37.48 31.79
C ILE A 809 3.36 -37.07 30.31
N PRO A 810 2.30 -37.37 29.55
CA PRO A 810 2.25 -37.11 28.09
C PRO A 810 2.16 -35.61 27.80
N ARG A 811 3.16 -34.83 28.21
CA ARG A 811 3.32 -33.42 27.99
C ARG A 811 4.76 -33.11 27.63
N ARG A 812 4.99 -32.91 26.36
CA ARG A 812 6.31 -32.54 25.84
C ARG A 812 6.16 -31.33 24.90
N ARG A 813 7.22 -30.57 24.78
CA ARG A 813 7.36 -29.49 23.79
C ARG A 813 8.75 -29.57 23.21
N THR A 814 8.84 -29.47 21.90
CA THR A 814 10.11 -29.35 21.18
C THR A 814 10.30 -27.88 20.80
N LEU A 815 11.51 -27.38 20.97
CA LEU A 815 11.89 -26.01 20.67
C LEU A 815 13.17 -26.06 19.86
N ALA A 816 13.19 -25.41 18.71
CA ALA A 816 14.43 -25.13 17.99
C ALA A 816 15.21 -24.06 18.76
N ALA A 817 16.46 -24.33 19.06
CA ALA A 817 17.32 -23.43 19.78
C ALA A 817 18.47 -22.99 18.87
N GLY A 818 18.27 -21.96 18.09
CA GLY A 818 19.29 -21.33 17.26
C GLY A 818 20.29 -20.48 18.05
N ALA A 819 19.96 -20.10 19.28
CA ALA A 819 20.77 -19.26 20.16
C ALA A 819 21.35 -20.04 21.34
N ALA A 820 22.46 -19.57 21.90
CA ALA A 820 23.09 -20.14 23.11
C ALA A 820 22.18 -20.09 24.34
N THR A 821 21.18 -19.21 24.37
CA THR A 821 20.22 -19.07 25.47
C THR A 821 18.79 -19.13 24.94
N VAL A 822 17.98 -20.04 25.50
CA VAL A 822 16.57 -20.23 25.16
C VAL A 822 15.70 -19.90 26.37
N ARG A 823 14.70 -19.05 26.16
CA ARG A 823 13.71 -18.69 27.17
C ARG A 823 12.32 -19.17 26.75
N PHE A 824 11.59 -19.84 27.61
CA PHE A 824 10.22 -20.25 27.35
C PHE A 824 9.35 -20.20 28.61
N THR A 825 8.04 -20.03 28.38
CA THR A 825 7.07 -19.94 29.48
C THR A 825 6.59 -21.32 29.91
N VAL A 826 6.55 -21.55 31.19
CA VAL A 826 5.98 -22.74 31.86
C VAL A 826 4.70 -22.32 32.59
N THR A 827 3.57 -22.89 32.19
CA THR A 827 2.27 -22.69 32.82
C THR A 827 1.73 -23.98 33.42
N ALA A 828 0.71 -23.87 34.24
CA ALA A 828 0.04 -25.06 34.78
C ALA A 828 -0.65 -25.92 33.68
N THR A 829 -0.79 -25.38 32.46
CA THR A 829 -1.35 -26.02 31.26
C THR A 829 -0.29 -26.38 30.23
N PHE A 830 0.97 -26.49 30.61
CA PHE A 830 2.09 -26.75 29.72
C PHE A 830 1.89 -28.01 28.81
N GLY A 831 2.10 -27.85 27.50
CA GLY A 831 1.95 -28.88 26.47
C GLY A 831 0.58 -28.83 25.77
N THR A 832 0.32 -29.76 24.85
CA THR A 832 -0.87 -29.80 23.98
C THR A 832 -2.18 -30.18 24.68
N SER A 833 -2.17 -30.44 25.98
CA SER A 833 -3.35 -30.85 26.72
C SER A 833 -4.02 -29.66 27.42
N ALA A 834 -5.28 -29.45 27.15
CA ALA A 834 -6.12 -28.41 27.78
C ALA A 834 -6.35 -28.59 29.29
N LYS A 835 -6.04 -29.78 29.87
CA LYS A 835 -6.20 -30.02 31.31
C LYS A 835 -5.02 -29.43 32.09
N ALA A 836 -5.30 -28.64 33.11
CA ALA A 836 -4.30 -28.10 34.01
C ALA A 836 -3.57 -29.22 34.81
N LEU A 837 -2.33 -28.98 35.22
CA LEU A 837 -1.61 -29.87 36.12
C LEU A 837 -2.28 -29.89 37.51
N ALA A 838 -2.51 -31.05 38.06
CA ALA A 838 -3.03 -31.19 39.43
C ALA A 838 -2.03 -30.61 40.46
N PRO A 839 -2.46 -30.13 41.60
CA PRO A 839 -1.52 -29.76 42.65
C PRO A 839 -0.54 -30.89 43.00
N GLY A 840 0.74 -30.56 43.15
CA GLY A 840 1.78 -31.56 43.40
C GLY A 840 3.18 -31.09 43.06
N SER A 841 4.15 -31.96 43.22
CA SER A 841 5.55 -31.75 42.87
C SER A 841 5.82 -32.24 41.45
N TYR A 842 6.51 -31.40 40.66
CA TYR A 842 6.85 -31.67 39.27
C TYR A 842 8.32 -31.35 39.01
N ARG A 843 8.86 -31.85 37.94
CA ARG A 843 10.11 -31.36 37.34
C ARG A 843 10.01 -31.27 35.83
N LEU A 844 10.68 -30.27 35.26
CA LEU A 844 10.98 -30.24 33.83
C LEU A 844 12.22 -31.10 33.61
N ALA A 845 12.16 -32.01 32.64
CA ALA A 845 13.29 -32.77 32.18
C ALA A 845 13.61 -32.27 30.75
N LEU A 846 14.82 -31.81 30.52
CA LEU A 846 15.27 -31.19 29.28
C LEU A 846 16.32 -32.09 28.63
N LEU A 847 16.09 -32.40 27.38
CA LEU A 847 16.98 -33.15 26.50
C LEU A 847 17.36 -32.27 25.31
N ALA A 848 18.65 -32.09 25.07
CA ALA A 848 19.14 -31.41 23.87
C ALA A 848 19.62 -32.42 22.84
N LEU A 849 19.32 -32.16 21.56
CA LEU A 849 19.75 -32.93 20.40
C LEU A 849 20.47 -32.01 19.44
N ASP A 850 21.74 -32.26 19.15
CA ASP A 850 22.46 -31.43 18.17
C ASP A 850 22.20 -31.90 16.73
N SER A 851 22.73 -31.15 15.76
CA SER A 851 22.59 -31.43 14.33
C SER A 851 23.19 -32.78 13.92
N ASN A 852 24.08 -33.36 14.74
CA ASN A 852 24.73 -34.64 14.50
C ASN A 852 24.02 -35.79 15.18
N GLY A 853 22.85 -35.54 15.82
CA GLY A 853 22.09 -36.58 16.52
C GLY A 853 22.58 -36.89 17.93
N ASN A 854 23.60 -36.21 18.46
CA ASN A 854 24.08 -36.41 19.82
C ASN A 854 23.09 -35.90 20.83
N ARG A 855 22.76 -36.71 21.84
CA ARG A 855 21.81 -36.42 22.91
C ARG A 855 22.51 -36.05 24.20
N VAL A 856 22.10 -34.94 24.81
CA VAL A 856 22.62 -34.53 26.11
C VAL A 856 21.47 -34.26 27.08
N GLY A 857 21.57 -34.78 28.27
CA GLY A 857 20.54 -34.71 29.29
C GLY A 857 20.01 -36.10 29.69
N PRO A 858 18.91 -36.13 30.47
CA PRO A 858 18.09 -34.98 30.84
C PRO A 858 18.66 -34.17 32.01
N ARG A 859 18.78 -32.85 31.88
CA ARG A 859 18.86 -31.97 33.06
C ARG A 859 17.47 -31.64 33.56
N THR A 860 17.31 -31.55 34.87
CA THR A 860 16.00 -31.31 35.48
C THR A 860 15.98 -30.10 36.39
N VAL A 861 14.84 -29.39 36.42
CA VAL A 861 14.53 -28.35 37.37
C VAL A 861 13.17 -28.61 38.01
N SER A 862 13.08 -28.57 39.33
CA SER A 862 11.87 -28.90 40.07
C SER A 862 10.99 -27.68 40.27
N PHE A 863 9.65 -27.88 40.23
CA PHE A 863 8.66 -26.90 40.59
C PHE A 863 7.45 -27.53 41.26
N ARG A 864 6.64 -26.73 41.90
CA ARG A 864 5.43 -27.16 42.59
C ARG A 864 4.21 -26.47 42.00
N VAL A 865 3.14 -27.20 41.77
CA VAL A 865 1.81 -26.65 41.53
C VAL A 865 1.03 -26.62 42.82
N ALA A 866 0.73 -25.40 43.30
CA ALA A 866 -0.07 -25.18 44.50
C ALA A 866 -1.57 -25.13 44.16
N ARG A 867 -2.44 -25.40 45.13
CA ARG A 867 -3.89 -25.23 44.99
C ARG A 867 -4.29 -23.76 44.82
#